data_de70e753c8aa501b56b2bee924e29d68
#
_entry.id   de70e753c8aa501b56b2bee924e29d68
#
_cell.length_a   1.000
_cell.length_b   1.000
_cell.length_c   1.000
_cell.angle_alpha   90.00
_cell.angle_beta   90.00
_cell.angle_gamma   90.00
#
_symmetry.space_group_name_H-M   'P 1'
#
loop_
_entity.id
_entity.type
_entity.pdbx_description
1 polymer ?
#
loop_
_entity_poly.entity_id
_entity_poly.type
_entity_poly.pdbx_seq_one_letter_code
_entity_poly.pdbx_strand_id
1 'polypeptide(L)'
;MTAVTLLSACSADEETGKGGEGNAAMEVGPKFFITNNLETGESSFEVGDQLALYGWAGSDDFAAGTLWVNNNTLTLTSGAEANYWNPSSPLYWKKKGVPHHFMAVSPARDIADVHFQEFSLVNPLDDSNDLMMGRTFTPIIYNGETSAPTVGMEMHHLMAYLRVEVTLRSEYEQSMEADKVEVKAYTNGVVDYTKEIDGAPYYQQMVRNANGARAKEWRLAKTETNKFASYMIPQEGVPGVTVNVRGREYIYNYRDASGAMANLPLEAGRITTLKLTLGRDVLTLGSITVKDWEEDAVVEDAISYYLTTENGKTWFNVKDAKGLYAWAEDANTDPTVCLRLFGDVELPMQTLEGEAITIDGEGVPSGSNWKAVNIFSGTIDGQGHQIKNMVINVPSGGNYGFVAYASEGTEIRNLTFSDAVLYVRDNYPSSINLGVISGQLYEGTIENCSATGRIDCRRGGKQGLVGWAANSTIIACANGTNIVGGYHVGGFAGECSTVELVGCYNYGDLTLRPFTNSNGLIGGLVGTEVLGKYYGCYNNGTVSSDNAYASGALLGYACNSALLFCVYKNGSNSNAIGQRNGVTADIGGFDDLTLAMNDMNTAIANYMSSKGYTYAYRYVVNTDPATMTKQPLVLQRVNHLSMTSETEDLGEKSVTTSSTETLGETNIQNP
;
A
#
# COMPACT_ATOMS: atom_id res chain seq x y z
N MET A 1 -48.57 54.90 -13.77
CA MET A 1 -47.67 55.98 -13.37
C MET A 1 -47.08 55.59 -12.03
N THR A 2 -45.91 55.06 -12.03
CA THR A 2 -45.08 54.93 -10.84
C THR A 2 -43.63 54.96 -11.31
N ALA A 3 -42.97 56.00 -10.92
CA ALA A 3 -41.59 56.31 -11.30
C ALA A 3 -40.61 55.32 -10.64
N VAL A 4 -39.76 54.71 -11.43
CA VAL A 4 -38.61 53.96 -10.94
C VAL A 4 -37.44 54.94 -10.82
N THR A 5 -37.02 55.19 -9.60
CA THR A 5 -35.87 56.01 -9.28
C THR A 5 -34.60 55.17 -9.47
N LEU A 6 -33.82 55.51 -10.49
CA LEU A 6 -32.45 55.02 -10.69
C LEU A 6 -31.53 55.70 -9.69
N LEU A 7 -30.98 54.96 -8.75
CA LEU A 7 -29.84 55.38 -7.94
C LEU A 7 -28.56 55.00 -8.67
N SER A 8 -27.91 55.98 -9.28
CA SER A 8 -26.56 55.88 -9.81
C SER A 8 -25.57 56.06 -8.68
N ALA A 9 -24.75 55.03 -8.40
CA ALA A 9 -23.54 55.18 -7.60
C ALA A 9 -22.39 55.57 -8.55
N CYS A 10 -22.24 56.86 -8.83
CA CYS A 10 -21.01 57.42 -9.36
C CYS A 10 -20.25 58.04 -8.21
N SER A 11 -19.06 57.54 -7.89
CA SER A 11 -18.05 58.36 -7.17
C SER A 11 -17.46 59.32 -8.19
N ALA A 12 -17.78 60.61 -8.04
CA ALA A 12 -17.22 61.67 -8.82
C ALA A 12 -15.87 62.08 -8.23
N ASP A 13 -14.79 61.90 -8.99
CA ASP A 13 -13.60 62.69 -8.84
C ASP A 13 -13.76 63.92 -9.74
N GLU A 14 -13.92 65.11 -9.13
CA GLU A 14 -13.90 66.37 -9.80
C GLU A 14 -12.47 66.71 -10.26
N GLU A 15 -12.19 66.61 -11.56
CA GLU A 15 -11.15 67.40 -12.22
C GLU A 15 -11.78 68.49 -13.04
N THR A 16 -11.71 69.72 -12.50
CA THR A 16 -12.02 70.92 -13.24
C THR A 16 -10.90 71.28 -14.21
N GLY A 17 -11.13 71.15 -15.52
CA GLY A 17 -10.21 71.72 -16.52
C GLY A 17 -10.54 71.39 -17.97
N LYS A 18 -11.40 72.19 -18.58
CA LYS A 18 -11.51 72.59 -20.01
C LYS A 18 -11.30 71.59 -21.13
N GLY A 19 -12.35 71.35 -21.89
CA GLY A 19 -12.30 71.07 -23.36
C GLY A 19 -12.85 69.77 -23.77
N GLY A 20 -14.11 69.74 -24.08
CA GLY A 20 -14.91 68.97 -24.99
C GLY A 20 -14.36 67.72 -25.62
N GLU A 21 -14.87 66.63 -25.15
CA GLU A 21 -15.43 65.51 -25.94
C GLU A 21 -16.22 64.64 -24.94
N GLY A 22 -17.55 64.60 -25.19
CA GLY A 22 -18.47 63.96 -24.24
C GLY A 22 -18.09 62.51 -23.96
N ASN A 23 -17.95 62.18 -22.67
CA ASN A 23 -18.01 60.82 -22.19
C ASN A 23 -19.43 60.26 -22.43
N ALA A 24 -19.74 59.87 -23.66
CA ALA A 24 -20.87 58.99 -23.89
C ALA A 24 -20.56 57.69 -23.12
N ALA A 25 -21.42 57.32 -22.17
CA ALA A 25 -21.34 56.01 -21.50
C ALA A 25 -21.19 54.93 -22.58
N MET A 26 -20.16 54.09 -22.48
CA MET A 26 -19.96 53.03 -23.44
C MET A 26 -21.15 52.08 -23.35
N GLU A 27 -21.90 51.94 -24.43
CA GLU A 27 -23.11 51.11 -24.46
C GLU A 27 -22.79 49.61 -24.53
N VAL A 28 -21.52 49.24 -24.76
CA VAL A 28 -21.06 47.86 -24.97
C VAL A 28 -20.14 47.45 -23.83
N GLY A 29 -20.49 46.39 -23.15
CA GLY A 29 -19.68 45.75 -22.09
C GLY A 29 -18.94 44.51 -22.56
N PRO A 30 -17.98 44.04 -21.78
CA PRO A 30 -17.29 42.76 -22.08
C PRO A 30 -18.26 41.59 -21.99
N LYS A 31 -18.06 40.56 -22.84
CA LYS A 31 -18.67 39.23 -22.71
C LYS A 31 -17.64 38.26 -22.14
N PHE A 32 -18.03 37.50 -21.12
CA PHE A 32 -17.12 36.60 -20.45
C PHE A 32 -17.37 35.17 -20.88
N PHE A 33 -16.32 34.51 -21.40
CA PHE A 33 -16.28 33.11 -21.74
C PHE A 33 -15.21 32.45 -20.85
N ILE A 34 -15.65 31.70 -19.84
CA ILE A 34 -14.77 31.13 -18.80
C ILE A 34 -14.99 29.64 -18.73
N THR A 35 -13.93 28.87 -18.90
CA THR A 35 -13.93 27.39 -18.90
C THR A 35 -12.73 26.87 -18.14
N ASN A 36 -12.67 25.55 -17.93
CA ASN A 36 -11.48 24.88 -17.44
C ASN A 36 -10.51 24.51 -18.57
N ASN A 37 -10.97 24.55 -19.83
CA ASN A 37 -10.15 24.29 -21.00
C ASN A 37 -10.56 25.20 -22.15
N LEU A 38 -9.74 26.19 -22.48
CA LEU A 38 -10.01 27.12 -23.59
C LEU A 38 -9.87 26.50 -24.96
N GLU A 39 -9.03 25.48 -25.14
CA GLU A 39 -8.80 24.84 -26.46
C GLU A 39 -10.01 24.05 -26.92
N THR A 40 -10.66 23.31 -26.02
CA THR A 40 -11.85 22.51 -26.32
C THR A 40 -13.16 23.24 -26.04
N GLY A 41 -13.12 24.30 -25.26
CA GLY A 41 -14.31 25.02 -24.78
C GLY A 41 -15.09 24.25 -23.72
N GLU A 42 -14.51 23.18 -23.14
CA GLU A 42 -15.15 22.36 -22.12
C GLU A 42 -15.06 23.02 -20.73
N SER A 43 -16.07 22.81 -19.90
CA SER A 43 -16.15 23.33 -18.55
C SER A 43 -16.87 22.36 -17.64
N SER A 44 -16.36 22.19 -16.41
CA SER A 44 -17.04 21.48 -15.32
C SER A 44 -18.06 22.34 -14.57
N PHE A 45 -18.16 23.61 -14.91
CA PHE A 45 -19.12 24.51 -14.26
C PHE A 45 -20.56 24.23 -14.71
N GLU A 46 -21.47 24.33 -13.75
CA GLU A 46 -22.90 24.12 -13.96
C GLU A 46 -23.68 25.45 -14.01
N VAL A 47 -24.84 25.42 -14.64
CA VAL A 47 -25.72 26.58 -14.69
C VAL A 47 -26.12 27.01 -13.28
N GLY A 48 -25.82 28.23 -12.92
CA GLY A 48 -26.05 28.79 -11.60
C GLY A 48 -24.77 28.99 -10.78
N ASP A 49 -23.65 28.43 -11.21
CA ASP A 49 -22.36 28.65 -10.57
C ASP A 49 -21.98 30.10 -10.61
N GLN A 50 -21.22 30.53 -9.61
CA GLN A 50 -20.84 31.92 -9.39
C GLN A 50 -19.34 32.08 -9.25
N LEU A 51 -18.79 33.11 -9.92
CA LEU A 51 -17.40 33.56 -9.82
C LEU A 51 -17.33 35.00 -9.35
N ALA A 52 -16.31 35.37 -8.63
CA ALA A 52 -16.00 36.78 -8.35
C ALA A 52 -15.09 37.33 -9.45
N LEU A 53 -15.51 38.42 -10.08
CA LEU A 53 -14.75 39.10 -11.13
C LEU A 53 -14.07 40.36 -10.61
N TYR A 54 -12.82 40.49 -11.00
CA TYR A 54 -12.00 41.71 -10.79
C TYR A 54 -11.47 42.21 -12.13
N GLY A 55 -11.29 43.53 -12.26
CA GLY A 55 -10.80 44.13 -13.50
C GLY A 55 -9.92 45.36 -13.27
N TRP A 56 -8.83 45.42 -14.01
CA TRP A 56 -7.86 46.53 -14.00
C TRP A 56 -7.77 47.16 -15.38
N ALA A 57 -7.49 48.47 -15.42
CA ALA A 57 -7.33 49.17 -16.67
C ALA A 57 -6.20 50.21 -16.61
N GLY A 58 -5.57 50.48 -17.76
CA GLY A 58 -4.62 51.58 -17.94
C GLY A 58 -3.14 51.16 -17.87
N SER A 59 -2.83 49.91 -17.69
CA SER A 59 -1.46 49.38 -17.76
C SER A 59 -1.44 48.04 -18.50
N ASP A 60 -0.33 47.76 -19.19
CA ASP A 60 -0.07 46.40 -19.76
C ASP A 60 0.30 45.41 -18.67
N ASP A 61 0.78 45.88 -17.51
CA ASP A 61 1.05 45.10 -16.33
C ASP A 61 -0.24 44.93 -15.49
N PHE A 62 -0.65 43.69 -15.27
CA PHE A 62 -1.83 43.36 -14.48
C PHE A 62 -1.85 44.01 -13.10
N ALA A 63 -0.75 43.98 -12.37
CA ALA A 63 -0.68 44.53 -11.01
C ALA A 63 -0.56 46.07 -10.94
N ALA A 64 -0.12 46.73 -12.03
CA ALA A 64 0.09 48.15 -12.10
C ALA A 64 -1.14 48.92 -12.64
N GLY A 65 -2.17 48.21 -13.12
CA GLY A 65 -3.44 48.78 -13.57
C GLY A 65 -4.27 49.34 -12.43
N THR A 66 -5.19 50.25 -12.77
CA THR A 66 -6.18 50.78 -11.80
C THR A 66 -7.37 49.83 -11.70
N LEU A 67 -7.65 49.29 -10.49
CA LEU A 67 -8.83 48.47 -10.22
C LEU A 67 -10.10 49.27 -10.52
N TRP A 68 -10.98 48.77 -11.38
CA TRP A 68 -12.23 49.38 -11.78
C TRP A 68 -13.44 48.45 -11.71
N VAL A 69 -13.21 47.13 -11.74
CA VAL A 69 -14.20 46.11 -11.36
C VAL A 69 -13.72 45.45 -10.09
N ASN A 70 -14.52 45.57 -9.04
CA ASN A 70 -14.19 45.02 -7.75
C ASN A 70 -15.32 44.11 -7.28
N ASN A 71 -15.05 42.80 -7.24
CA ASN A 71 -15.98 41.76 -6.74
C ASN A 71 -17.36 41.78 -7.43
N ASN A 72 -17.40 41.88 -8.77
CA ASN A 72 -18.66 41.69 -9.50
C ASN A 72 -18.93 40.18 -9.62
N THR A 73 -20.09 39.75 -9.18
CA THR A 73 -20.44 38.33 -9.30
C THR A 73 -20.82 37.98 -10.74
N LEU A 74 -20.12 37.04 -11.34
CA LEU A 74 -20.51 36.42 -12.59
C LEU A 74 -21.34 35.18 -12.29
N THR A 75 -22.42 34.93 -13.05
CA THR A 75 -23.24 33.72 -12.93
C THR A 75 -23.32 33.05 -14.29
N LEU A 76 -23.06 31.74 -14.32
CA LEU A 76 -23.21 30.92 -15.53
C LEU A 76 -24.70 30.71 -15.82
N THR A 77 -25.13 31.05 -17.03
CA THR A 77 -26.53 30.95 -17.44
C THR A 77 -26.74 29.97 -18.59
N SER A 78 -27.94 29.40 -18.66
CA SER A 78 -28.34 28.52 -19.76
C SER A 78 -28.85 29.33 -20.96
N GLY A 79 -28.71 28.80 -22.18
CA GLY A 79 -29.37 29.34 -23.39
C GLY A 79 -28.49 29.29 -24.63
N ALA A 80 -28.82 30.14 -25.62
CA ALA A 80 -28.16 30.20 -26.92
C ALA A 80 -26.65 30.57 -26.87
N GLU A 81 -26.19 31.08 -25.76
CA GLU A 81 -24.79 31.40 -25.49
C GLU A 81 -24.30 30.49 -24.33
N ALA A 82 -24.28 29.19 -24.53
CA ALA A 82 -23.69 28.23 -23.57
C ALA A 82 -22.25 28.66 -23.21
N ASN A 83 -21.87 28.53 -21.94
CA ASN A 83 -20.58 28.93 -21.37
C ASN A 83 -20.32 30.44 -21.21
N TYR A 84 -21.28 31.32 -21.49
CA TYR A 84 -21.15 32.74 -21.18
C TYR A 84 -21.62 33.04 -19.77
N TRP A 85 -20.83 33.88 -19.09
CA TRP A 85 -21.07 34.31 -17.74
C TRP A 85 -21.63 35.70 -17.70
N ASN A 86 -22.72 35.89 -16.96
CA ASN A 86 -23.40 37.17 -16.88
C ASN A 86 -23.07 37.91 -15.57
N PRO A 87 -22.61 39.16 -15.63
CA PRO A 87 -22.32 39.96 -14.44
C PRO A 87 -23.61 40.36 -13.71
N SER A 88 -23.56 40.33 -12.37
CA SER A 88 -24.67 40.73 -11.49
C SER A 88 -25.02 42.20 -11.62
N SER A 89 -24.07 43.04 -12.02
CA SER A 89 -24.25 44.46 -12.35
C SER A 89 -23.67 44.72 -13.74
N PRO A 90 -24.33 45.55 -14.58
CA PRO A 90 -23.83 45.86 -15.90
C PRO A 90 -22.40 46.38 -15.85
N LEU A 91 -21.54 45.80 -16.68
CA LEU A 91 -20.14 46.19 -16.82
C LEU A 91 -19.95 46.90 -18.16
N TYR A 92 -19.17 47.97 -18.14
CA TYR A 92 -18.81 48.73 -19.33
C TYR A 92 -17.28 48.86 -19.37
N TRP A 93 -16.70 49.00 -20.56
CA TRP A 93 -15.27 49.23 -20.69
C TRP A 93 -14.87 50.54 -19.99
N LYS A 94 -13.79 50.54 -19.21
CA LYS A 94 -13.37 51.72 -18.44
C LYS A 94 -13.03 52.91 -19.34
N LYS A 95 -12.26 52.67 -20.43
CA LYS A 95 -11.86 53.66 -21.40
C LYS A 95 -11.48 53.01 -22.72
N LYS A 96 -11.83 53.66 -23.84
CA LYS A 96 -11.43 53.26 -25.18
C LYS A 96 -9.93 53.40 -25.39
N GLY A 97 -9.30 52.38 -26.05
CA GLY A 97 -7.89 52.38 -26.43
C GLY A 97 -6.91 52.19 -25.27
N VAL A 98 -7.37 51.75 -24.09
CA VAL A 98 -6.49 51.38 -22.98
C VAL A 98 -6.50 49.89 -22.71
N PRO A 99 -5.41 49.32 -22.19
CA PRO A 99 -5.35 47.95 -21.77
C PRO A 99 -6.32 47.65 -20.62
N HIS A 100 -7.02 46.49 -20.70
CA HIS A 100 -7.88 45.95 -19.65
C HIS A 100 -7.48 44.53 -19.34
N HIS A 101 -7.35 44.23 -18.06
CA HIS A 101 -7.12 42.89 -17.55
C HIS A 101 -8.29 42.42 -16.68
N PHE A 102 -8.57 41.15 -16.69
CA PHE A 102 -9.61 40.55 -15.88
C PHE A 102 -9.06 39.31 -15.12
N MET A 103 -9.63 39.09 -13.95
CA MET A 103 -9.39 37.94 -13.11
C MET A 103 -10.73 37.42 -12.57
N ALA A 104 -10.98 36.14 -12.70
CA ALA A 104 -12.10 35.46 -12.09
C ALA A 104 -11.59 34.52 -10.98
N VAL A 105 -12.33 34.42 -9.87
CA VAL A 105 -11.98 33.57 -8.72
C VAL A 105 -13.16 32.73 -8.29
N SER A 106 -12.95 31.47 -8.03
CA SER A 106 -13.89 30.50 -7.46
C SER A 106 -13.37 29.96 -6.13
N PRO A 107 -14.23 29.69 -5.13
CA PRO A 107 -15.61 30.17 -5.02
C PRO A 107 -15.68 31.71 -5.00
N ALA A 108 -16.81 32.28 -5.43
CA ALA A 108 -17.00 33.74 -5.43
C ALA A 108 -16.74 34.28 -4.03
N ARG A 109 -15.78 35.20 -3.90
CA ARG A 109 -15.35 35.77 -2.63
C ARG A 109 -14.87 37.20 -2.79
N ASP A 110 -14.96 37.97 -1.73
CA ASP A 110 -14.35 39.30 -1.68
C ASP A 110 -12.84 39.14 -1.38
N ILE A 111 -12.01 39.70 -2.26
CA ILE A 111 -10.56 39.72 -2.10
C ILE A 111 -10.18 41.16 -1.71
N ALA A 112 -9.87 41.35 -0.42
CA ALA A 112 -9.50 42.66 0.11
C ALA A 112 -8.16 43.15 -0.42
N ASP A 113 -7.23 42.26 -0.67
CA ASP A 113 -5.91 42.52 -1.25
C ASP A 113 -5.55 41.43 -2.25
N VAL A 114 -5.44 41.80 -3.54
CA VAL A 114 -5.09 40.88 -4.62
C VAL A 114 -3.64 40.39 -4.55
N HIS A 115 -2.78 41.05 -3.78
CA HIS A 115 -1.40 40.59 -3.60
C HIS A 115 -1.31 39.45 -2.58
N PHE A 116 -2.06 39.57 -1.45
CA PHE A 116 -1.95 38.56 -0.37
C PHE A 116 -3.30 38.35 0.31
N GLN A 117 -3.86 37.19 0.12
CA GLN A 117 -5.04 36.75 0.84
C GLN A 117 -4.72 35.55 1.73
N GLU A 118 -4.80 35.69 3.05
CA GLU A 118 -4.70 34.58 3.99
C GLU A 118 -6.00 33.77 4.00
N PHE A 119 -5.86 32.46 4.12
CA PHE A 119 -7.00 31.55 4.27
C PHE A 119 -6.62 30.36 5.16
N SER A 120 -7.63 29.65 5.64
CA SER A 120 -7.47 28.42 6.42
C SER A 120 -8.41 27.36 5.87
N LEU A 121 -7.94 26.10 5.77
CA LEU A 121 -8.80 24.97 5.48
C LEU A 121 -9.81 24.80 6.62
N VAL A 122 -11.09 24.67 6.28
CA VAL A 122 -12.20 24.55 7.25
C VAL A 122 -12.49 23.08 7.52
N ASN A 123 -12.93 22.35 6.49
CA ASN A 123 -13.18 20.90 6.52
C ASN A 123 -12.52 20.27 5.31
N PRO A 124 -12.21 18.95 5.34
CA PRO A 124 -11.45 18.30 4.28
C PRO A 124 -12.03 18.45 2.86
N LEU A 125 -13.35 18.39 2.72
CA LEU A 125 -14.07 18.47 1.43
C LEU A 125 -15.04 19.68 1.38
N ASP A 126 -14.73 20.73 2.10
CA ASP A 126 -15.52 21.96 2.00
C ASP A 126 -15.19 22.65 0.67
N ASP A 127 -16.20 22.90 -0.15
CA ASP A 127 -16.04 23.52 -1.47
C ASP A 127 -15.38 24.89 -1.41
N SER A 128 -15.46 25.58 -0.27
CA SER A 128 -14.73 26.84 -0.05
C SER A 128 -13.20 26.68 -0.02
N ASN A 129 -12.71 25.45 0.12
CA ASN A 129 -11.27 25.12 0.05
C ASN A 129 -10.80 24.89 -1.39
N ASP A 130 -11.69 24.67 -2.34
CA ASP A 130 -11.33 24.50 -3.74
C ASP A 130 -11.12 25.86 -4.42
N LEU A 131 -9.96 26.44 -4.16
CA LEU A 131 -9.61 27.72 -4.72
C LEU A 131 -9.22 27.56 -6.20
N MET A 132 -9.96 28.24 -7.07
CA MET A 132 -9.63 28.33 -8.50
C MET A 132 -9.46 29.78 -8.93
N MET A 133 -8.65 30.01 -9.95
CA MET A 133 -8.46 31.33 -10.55
C MET A 133 -8.16 31.23 -12.03
N GLY A 134 -8.71 32.17 -12.80
CA GLY A 134 -8.36 32.42 -14.18
C GLY A 134 -8.10 33.88 -14.40
N ARG A 135 -7.17 34.24 -15.29
CA ARG A 135 -6.92 35.64 -15.66
C ARG A 135 -6.54 35.80 -17.12
N THR A 136 -6.71 37.03 -17.63
CA THR A 136 -6.20 37.40 -18.95
C THR A 136 -4.71 37.72 -18.85
N PHE A 137 -3.87 37.01 -19.63
CA PHE A 137 -2.42 37.27 -19.72
C PHE A 137 -2.14 38.45 -20.68
N THR A 138 -2.85 38.47 -21.82
CA THR A 138 -2.77 39.57 -22.76
C THR A 138 -3.85 40.58 -22.46
N PRO A 139 -3.52 41.87 -22.31
CA PRO A 139 -4.52 42.88 -22.09
C PRO A 139 -5.49 42.98 -23.27
N ILE A 140 -6.76 43.23 -22.97
CA ILE A 140 -7.80 43.45 -23.97
C ILE A 140 -7.99 44.94 -24.18
N ILE A 141 -7.88 45.37 -25.44
CA ILE A 141 -8.03 46.77 -25.80
C ILE A 141 -9.36 46.95 -26.56
N TYR A 142 -10.31 47.66 -25.97
CA TYR A 142 -11.56 48.01 -26.63
C TYR A 142 -11.38 49.32 -27.42
N ASN A 143 -11.61 49.29 -28.72
CA ASN A 143 -11.43 50.45 -29.60
C ASN A 143 -12.74 51.08 -30.08
N GLY A 144 -13.88 50.65 -29.51
CA GLY A 144 -15.20 51.16 -29.85
C GLY A 144 -15.92 50.36 -30.92
N GLU A 145 -15.64 49.04 -30.96
CA GLU A 145 -16.33 48.06 -31.80
C GLU A 145 -17.83 48.01 -31.46
N THR A 146 -18.67 47.73 -32.45
CA THR A 146 -20.13 47.62 -32.28
C THR A 146 -20.54 46.26 -31.65
N SER A 147 -19.65 45.27 -31.66
CA SER A 147 -19.81 43.99 -30.94
C SER A 147 -18.90 43.97 -29.75
N ALA A 148 -19.39 43.44 -28.60
CA ALA A 148 -18.59 43.27 -27.41
C ALA A 148 -17.42 42.32 -27.64
N PRO A 149 -16.17 42.69 -27.37
CA PRO A 149 -15.07 41.76 -27.30
C PRO A 149 -15.33 40.69 -26.26
N THR A 150 -15.01 39.44 -26.62
CA THR A 150 -15.07 38.30 -25.67
C THR A 150 -13.81 38.27 -24.82
N VAL A 151 -14.02 38.17 -23.52
CA VAL A 151 -12.95 37.95 -22.52
C VAL A 151 -12.89 36.44 -22.23
N GLY A 152 -11.90 35.77 -22.80
CA GLY A 152 -11.64 34.36 -22.54
C GLY A 152 -10.74 34.18 -21.33
N MET A 153 -11.11 33.31 -20.40
CA MET A 153 -10.27 32.93 -19.25
C MET A 153 -10.38 31.43 -19.01
N GLU A 154 -9.25 30.83 -18.67
CA GLU A 154 -9.16 29.46 -18.23
C GLU A 154 -8.96 29.41 -16.73
N MET A 155 -9.81 28.65 -16.03
CA MET A 155 -9.75 28.51 -14.58
C MET A 155 -8.86 27.33 -14.22
N HIS A 156 -8.00 27.52 -13.24
CA HIS A 156 -7.09 26.49 -12.71
C HIS A 156 -7.27 26.33 -11.22
N HIS A 157 -7.24 25.10 -10.74
CA HIS A 157 -7.21 24.79 -9.32
C HIS A 157 -5.88 25.26 -8.71
N LEU A 158 -5.96 26.04 -7.65
CA LEU A 158 -4.80 26.55 -6.90
C LEU A 158 -4.41 25.60 -5.76
N MET A 159 -5.28 24.67 -5.43
CA MET A 159 -5.10 23.71 -4.34
C MET A 159 -4.56 22.38 -4.86
N ALA A 160 -3.96 21.59 -3.98
CA ALA A 160 -3.72 20.19 -4.20
C ALA A 160 -4.92 19.36 -3.70
N TYR A 161 -5.10 18.16 -4.23
CA TYR A 161 -6.10 17.22 -3.74
C TYR A 161 -5.44 15.90 -3.39
N LEU A 162 -5.65 15.43 -2.17
CA LEU A 162 -5.10 14.15 -1.70
C LEU A 162 -6.22 13.13 -1.60
N ARG A 163 -6.07 11.99 -2.29
CA ARG A 163 -6.88 10.79 -2.15
C ARG A 163 -6.06 9.69 -1.51
N VAL A 164 -6.65 8.97 -0.57
CA VAL A 164 -6.03 7.81 0.06
C VAL A 164 -7.03 6.65 0.01
N GLU A 165 -6.63 5.57 -0.63
CA GLU A 165 -7.38 4.33 -0.70
C GLU A 165 -6.66 3.27 0.11
N VAL A 166 -7.36 2.58 1.00
CA VAL A 166 -6.79 1.58 1.89
C VAL A 166 -7.38 0.22 1.56
N THR A 167 -6.55 -0.72 1.17
CA THR A 167 -6.92 -2.12 0.99
C THR A 167 -6.55 -2.89 2.25
N LEU A 168 -7.51 -3.53 2.88
CA LEU A 168 -7.27 -4.47 3.97
C LEU A 168 -7.14 -5.87 3.39
N ARG A 169 -6.06 -6.58 3.75
CA ARG A 169 -5.80 -7.93 3.23
C ARG A 169 -6.74 -8.96 3.84
N SER A 170 -6.74 -10.16 3.26
CA SER A 170 -7.64 -11.26 3.63
C SER A 170 -7.48 -11.79 5.06
N GLU A 171 -6.39 -11.46 5.75
CA GLU A 171 -6.24 -11.73 7.18
C GLU A 171 -7.11 -10.84 8.07
N TYR A 172 -7.70 -9.78 7.52
CA TYR A 172 -8.71 -8.96 8.19
C TYR A 172 -10.10 -9.42 7.80
N GLU A 173 -11.05 -9.30 8.73
CA GLU A 173 -12.47 -9.59 8.44
C GLU A 173 -12.96 -8.73 7.26
N GLN A 174 -13.77 -9.29 6.38
CA GLN A 174 -14.36 -8.56 5.23
C GLN A 174 -15.19 -7.34 5.66
N SER A 175 -15.68 -7.31 6.91
CA SER A 175 -16.41 -6.20 7.48
C SER A 175 -15.52 -5.11 8.08
N MET A 176 -14.19 -5.31 8.13
CA MET A 176 -13.27 -4.31 8.67
C MET A 176 -13.05 -3.17 7.68
N GLU A 177 -13.00 -1.98 8.23
CA GLU A 177 -12.76 -0.75 7.49
C GLU A 177 -11.71 0.10 8.19
N ALA A 178 -11.05 0.97 7.43
CA ALA A 178 -10.28 2.05 8.01
C ALA A 178 -11.24 3.08 8.65
N ASP A 179 -10.99 3.41 9.92
CA ASP A 179 -11.83 4.34 10.70
C ASP A 179 -11.53 5.79 10.33
N LYS A 180 -10.25 6.10 10.15
CA LYS A 180 -9.78 7.43 9.79
C LYS A 180 -8.42 7.37 9.09
N VAL A 181 -8.15 8.41 8.31
CA VAL A 181 -6.84 8.71 7.72
C VAL A 181 -6.47 10.13 8.08
N GLU A 182 -5.24 10.33 8.54
CA GLU A 182 -4.70 11.62 8.97
C GLU A 182 -3.35 11.87 8.34
N VAL A 183 -3.06 13.15 8.11
CA VAL A 183 -1.75 13.64 7.67
C VAL A 183 -1.29 14.77 8.56
N LYS A 184 0.01 14.92 8.74
CA LYS A 184 0.57 16.09 9.41
C LYS A 184 0.89 17.15 8.37
N ALA A 185 0.05 18.19 8.29
CA ALA A 185 0.08 19.18 7.21
C ALA A 185 -0.15 20.60 7.70
N TYR A 186 0.26 21.57 6.88
CA TYR A 186 -0.14 22.95 7.04
C TYR A 186 -1.57 23.13 6.53
N THR A 187 -2.38 23.88 7.28
CA THR A 187 -3.78 24.15 6.96
C THR A 187 -4.07 25.65 6.85
N ASN A 188 -3.08 26.49 7.08
CA ASN A 188 -3.16 27.94 6.90
C ASN A 188 -2.26 28.33 5.74
N GLY A 189 -2.82 28.98 4.74
CA GLY A 189 -2.16 29.37 3.50
C GLY A 189 -2.31 30.83 3.18
N VAL A 190 -1.54 31.25 2.19
CA VAL A 190 -1.60 32.57 1.57
C VAL A 190 -1.69 32.37 0.07
N VAL A 191 -2.61 33.10 -0.58
CA VAL A 191 -2.68 33.18 -2.03
C VAL A 191 -2.10 34.54 -2.46
N ASP A 192 -1.23 34.51 -3.48
CA ASP A 192 -0.75 35.68 -4.19
C ASP A 192 -1.27 35.63 -5.64
N TYR A 193 -2.34 36.34 -5.91
CA TYR A 193 -3.00 36.33 -7.22
C TYR A 193 -2.24 37.10 -8.31
N THR A 194 -1.19 37.85 -7.94
CA THR A 194 -0.40 38.66 -8.89
C THR A 194 0.87 37.97 -9.34
N LYS A 195 1.18 36.80 -8.76
CA LYS A 195 2.45 36.14 -9.02
C LYS A 195 2.61 35.73 -10.47
N GLU A 196 3.73 36.12 -11.08
CA GLU A 196 4.17 35.73 -12.41
C GLU A 196 5.43 34.90 -12.31
N ILE A 197 5.54 33.82 -13.12
CA ILE A 197 6.66 32.91 -13.10
C ILE A 197 7.00 32.54 -14.53
N ASP A 198 8.26 32.79 -14.91
CA ASP A 198 8.81 32.37 -16.18
C ASP A 198 8.87 30.83 -16.26
N GLY A 199 8.25 30.23 -17.26
CA GLY A 199 8.42 28.84 -17.66
C GLY A 199 7.64 27.78 -16.88
N ALA A 200 6.82 28.14 -15.90
CA ALA A 200 5.89 27.22 -15.22
C ALA A 200 4.45 27.74 -15.31
N PRO A 201 3.43 26.88 -15.25
CA PRO A 201 2.06 27.33 -15.10
C PRO A 201 1.97 28.27 -13.89
N TYR A 202 1.45 29.47 -14.10
CA TYR A 202 1.45 30.56 -13.10
C TYR A 202 0.75 30.15 -11.79
N TYR A 203 -0.29 29.31 -11.86
CA TYR A 203 -1.08 28.87 -10.71
C TYR A 203 -0.30 27.97 -9.75
N GLN A 204 0.76 27.28 -10.20
CA GLN A 204 1.49 26.30 -9.36
C GLN A 204 2.22 26.92 -8.17
N GLN A 205 2.49 28.22 -8.17
CA GLN A 205 3.20 28.87 -7.08
C GLN A 205 2.42 30.02 -6.43
N MET A 206 1.13 30.16 -6.75
CA MET A 206 0.29 31.20 -6.16
C MET A 206 -0.07 30.94 -4.71
N VAL A 207 -0.25 29.66 -4.35
CA VAL A 207 -0.57 29.25 -2.98
C VAL A 207 0.67 28.74 -2.28
N ARG A 208 0.87 29.19 -1.05
CA ARG A 208 1.95 28.75 -0.17
C ARG A 208 1.49 28.74 1.29
N ASN A 209 2.27 28.09 2.15
CA ASN A 209 2.02 28.10 3.59
C ASN A 209 2.12 29.52 4.14
N ALA A 210 1.25 29.89 5.07
CA ALA A 210 1.32 31.16 5.77
C ALA A 210 2.61 31.24 6.61
N ASN A 211 3.18 32.44 6.71
CA ASN A 211 4.39 32.68 7.50
C ASN A 211 4.14 32.33 8.97
N GLY A 212 5.01 31.52 9.57
CA GLY A 212 4.88 31.08 10.96
C GLY A 212 3.81 30.00 11.19
N ALA A 213 3.15 29.50 10.15
CA ALA A 213 2.23 28.37 10.27
C ALA A 213 2.95 27.13 10.81
N ARG A 214 2.22 26.32 11.57
CA ARG A 214 2.72 25.03 12.07
C ARG A 214 1.89 23.90 11.47
N ALA A 215 2.56 22.83 11.06
CA ALA A 215 1.89 21.60 10.64
C ALA A 215 1.14 21.02 11.84
N LYS A 216 -0.08 20.57 11.61
CA LYS A 216 -0.95 19.91 12.60
C LYS A 216 -1.56 18.64 11.99
N GLU A 217 -2.08 17.76 12.83
CA GLU A 217 -2.85 16.62 12.39
C GLU A 217 -4.10 17.12 11.64
N TRP A 218 -4.27 16.64 10.41
CA TRP A 218 -5.38 16.95 9.55
C TRP A 218 -6.04 15.68 9.09
N ARG A 219 -7.31 15.49 9.48
CA ARG A 219 -8.08 14.30 9.16
C ARG A 219 -8.73 14.45 7.80
N LEU A 220 -8.52 13.45 6.90
CA LEU A 220 -9.20 13.36 5.63
C LEU A 220 -10.66 12.96 5.82
N ALA A 221 -11.55 13.43 4.96
CA ALA A 221 -12.94 12.98 4.94
C ALA A 221 -13.04 11.58 4.31
N LYS A 222 -13.88 10.74 4.88
CA LYS A 222 -14.24 9.44 4.29
C LYS A 222 -15.25 9.68 3.16
N THR A 223 -14.90 9.32 1.93
CA THR A 223 -15.75 9.46 0.75
C THR A 223 -16.54 8.19 0.46
N GLU A 224 -15.90 7.04 0.66
CA GLU A 224 -16.46 5.71 0.50
C GLU A 224 -15.79 4.76 1.51
N THR A 225 -16.19 3.49 1.51
CA THR A 225 -15.51 2.46 2.30
C THR A 225 -14.03 2.42 1.95
N ASN A 226 -13.18 2.64 2.95
CA ASN A 226 -11.72 2.64 2.82
C ASN A 226 -11.14 3.69 1.84
N LYS A 227 -11.93 4.69 1.43
CA LYS A 227 -11.46 5.81 0.62
C LYS A 227 -11.63 7.13 1.36
N PHE A 228 -10.60 7.94 1.31
CA PHE A 228 -10.52 9.20 2.03
C PHE A 228 -9.95 10.28 1.12
N ALA A 229 -10.41 11.50 1.28
CA ALA A 229 -9.92 12.61 0.49
C ALA A 229 -9.92 13.94 1.25
N SER A 230 -9.13 14.89 0.75
CA SER A 230 -9.09 16.27 1.25
C SER A 230 -8.48 17.22 0.24
N TYR A 231 -9.04 18.42 0.19
CA TYR A 231 -8.30 19.59 -0.33
C TYR A 231 -7.10 19.86 0.57
N MET A 232 -5.97 20.15 -0.04
CA MET A 232 -4.70 20.40 0.64
C MET A 232 -4.07 21.68 0.12
N ILE A 233 -3.40 22.40 0.99
CA ILE A 233 -2.50 23.46 0.55
C ILE A 233 -1.35 22.79 -0.21
N PRO A 234 -0.94 23.28 -1.41
CA PRO A 234 0.29 22.86 -2.05
C PRO A 234 1.46 23.08 -1.12
N GLN A 235 2.15 22.01 -0.73
CA GLN A 235 3.16 22.09 0.31
C GLN A 235 4.18 20.97 0.22
N GLU A 236 5.38 21.25 0.69
CA GLU A 236 6.37 20.27 1.08
C GLU A 236 6.25 19.94 2.58
N GLY A 237 6.85 18.84 3.02
CA GLY A 237 6.92 18.50 4.44
C GLY A 237 5.79 17.58 4.95
N VAL A 238 5.04 16.92 4.05
CA VAL A 238 4.10 15.85 4.41
C VAL A 238 4.77 14.50 4.17
N PRO A 239 5.35 13.87 5.21
CA PRO A 239 6.19 12.68 5.02
C PRO A 239 5.39 11.40 4.78
N GLY A 240 4.07 11.42 4.97
CA GLY A 240 3.23 10.24 4.82
C GLY A 240 1.87 10.40 5.46
N VAL A 241 1.20 9.27 5.68
CA VAL A 241 -0.15 9.21 6.25
C VAL A 241 -0.23 8.26 7.42
N THR A 242 -1.16 8.53 8.35
CA THR A 242 -1.54 7.64 9.44
C THR A 242 -2.93 7.08 9.16
N VAL A 243 -3.06 5.76 9.13
CA VAL A 243 -4.34 5.04 8.96
C VAL A 243 -4.70 4.40 10.27
N ASN A 244 -5.94 4.59 10.73
CA ASN A 244 -6.45 3.95 11.94
C ASN A 244 -7.46 2.86 11.56
N VAL A 245 -7.29 1.67 12.13
CA VAL A 245 -8.21 0.54 11.98
C VAL A 245 -8.50 -0.03 13.37
N ARG A 246 -9.75 0.00 13.80
CA ARG A 246 -10.20 -0.43 15.14
C ARG A 246 -9.39 0.20 16.30
N GLY A 247 -9.09 1.50 16.18
CA GLY A 247 -8.35 2.24 17.21
C GLY A 247 -6.84 2.02 17.18
N ARG A 248 -6.31 1.22 16.27
CA ARG A 248 -4.88 1.00 16.08
C ARG A 248 -4.36 1.85 14.93
N GLU A 249 -3.22 2.49 15.14
CA GLU A 249 -2.60 3.38 14.18
C GLU A 249 -1.50 2.67 13.39
N TYR A 250 -1.52 2.88 12.07
CA TYR A 250 -0.53 2.39 11.12
C TYR A 250 0.02 3.58 10.35
N ILE A 251 1.34 3.75 10.36
CA ILE A 251 2.00 4.88 9.73
C ILE A 251 2.68 4.41 8.46
N TYR A 252 2.33 5.05 7.34
CA TYR A 252 3.06 4.94 6.10
C TYR A 252 3.91 6.20 5.89
N ASN A 253 5.22 6.05 5.76
CA ASN A 253 6.14 7.11 5.40
C ASN A 253 6.50 6.97 3.92
N TYR A 254 6.24 8.03 3.15
CA TYR A 254 6.49 8.05 1.72
C TYR A 254 7.99 7.95 1.40
N ARG A 255 8.29 7.19 0.38
CA ARG A 255 9.62 7.07 -0.21
C ARG A 255 9.55 7.37 -1.69
N ASP A 256 10.53 8.08 -2.20
CA ASP A 256 10.65 8.33 -3.64
C ASP A 256 11.07 7.07 -4.43
N ALA A 257 11.17 7.19 -5.73
CA ALA A 257 11.57 6.10 -6.62
C ALA A 257 12.97 5.52 -6.31
N SER A 258 13.83 6.26 -5.61
CA SER A 258 15.13 5.77 -5.13
C SER A 258 15.04 4.99 -3.82
N GLY A 259 13.86 4.97 -3.18
CA GLY A 259 13.63 4.41 -1.86
C GLY A 259 14.03 5.33 -0.69
N ALA A 260 14.47 6.56 -0.96
CA ALA A 260 14.78 7.54 0.06
C ALA A 260 13.50 8.13 0.67
N MET A 261 13.58 8.52 1.96
CA MET A 261 12.48 9.22 2.62
C MET A 261 12.22 10.54 1.89
N ALA A 262 10.98 10.76 1.49
CA ALA A 262 10.54 11.93 0.75
C ALA A 262 9.21 12.46 1.28
N ASN A 263 8.73 13.55 0.71
CA ASN A 263 7.41 14.10 1.01
C ASN A 263 6.43 13.71 -0.07
N LEU A 264 5.15 13.55 0.30
CA LEU A 264 4.08 13.36 -0.67
C LEU A 264 4.03 14.56 -1.62
N PRO A 265 3.91 14.33 -2.93
CA PRO A 265 3.80 15.39 -3.93
C PRO A 265 2.41 16.03 -3.83
N LEU A 266 2.30 17.16 -3.14
CA LEU A 266 1.07 17.95 -3.01
C LEU A 266 1.25 19.24 -3.82
N GLU A 267 0.95 19.17 -5.11
CA GLU A 267 1.14 20.23 -6.09
C GLU A 267 -0.19 20.92 -6.41
N ALA A 268 -0.15 22.22 -6.70
CA ALA A 268 -1.34 22.97 -7.12
C ALA A 268 -1.91 22.43 -8.44
N GLY A 269 -3.22 22.33 -8.53
CA GLY A 269 -3.92 21.83 -9.71
C GLY A 269 -3.71 20.34 -9.96
N ARG A 270 -3.27 19.57 -8.93
CA ARG A 270 -3.02 18.14 -9.08
C ARG A 270 -3.71 17.30 -8.02
N ILE A 271 -4.12 16.10 -8.44
CA ILE A 271 -4.65 15.06 -7.57
C ILE A 271 -3.56 14.05 -7.29
N THR A 272 -3.16 13.92 -6.03
CA THR A 272 -2.29 12.85 -5.55
C THR A 272 -3.14 11.73 -5.01
N THR A 273 -3.14 10.57 -5.65
CA THR A 273 -3.83 9.37 -5.17
C THR A 273 -2.81 8.38 -4.61
N LEU A 274 -2.97 8.06 -3.33
CA LEU A 274 -2.14 7.13 -2.59
C LEU A 274 -2.94 5.86 -2.31
N LYS A 275 -2.56 4.73 -2.90
CA LYS A 275 -3.16 3.43 -2.64
C LYS A 275 -2.27 2.65 -1.67
N LEU A 276 -2.82 2.32 -0.51
CA LEU A 276 -2.11 1.63 0.57
C LEU A 276 -2.72 0.26 0.80
N THR A 277 -1.88 -0.70 1.14
CA THR A 277 -2.31 -2.04 1.55
C THR A 277 -1.88 -2.30 2.99
N LEU A 278 -2.84 -2.61 3.85
CA LEU A 278 -2.59 -3.03 5.22
C LEU A 278 -2.64 -4.56 5.30
N GLY A 279 -1.51 -5.17 5.60
CA GLY A 279 -1.40 -6.62 5.78
C GLY A 279 -0.39 -6.95 6.87
N ARG A 280 -0.72 -7.89 7.74
CA ARG A 280 0.12 -8.34 8.86
C ARG A 280 0.72 -7.20 9.67
N ASP A 281 -0.12 -6.22 10.02
CA ASP A 281 0.30 -5.04 10.81
C ASP A 281 1.31 -4.10 10.13
N VAL A 282 1.49 -4.21 8.83
CA VAL A 282 2.35 -3.33 8.03
C VAL A 282 1.52 -2.62 6.97
N LEU A 283 1.62 -1.31 6.95
CA LEU A 283 1.02 -0.47 5.92
C LEU A 283 2.05 -0.26 4.81
N THR A 284 1.72 -0.72 3.61
CA THR A 284 2.62 -0.69 2.44
C THR A 284 2.01 0.12 1.31
N LEU A 285 2.87 0.70 0.46
CA LEU A 285 2.44 1.39 -0.75
C LEU A 285 2.01 0.36 -1.81
N GLY A 286 0.78 0.45 -2.29
CA GLY A 286 0.34 -0.22 -3.49
C GLY A 286 0.72 0.58 -4.73
N SER A 287 0.33 1.87 -4.77
CA SER A 287 0.75 2.80 -5.82
C SER A 287 0.60 4.24 -5.35
N ILE A 288 1.30 5.14 -6.03
CA ILE A 288 1.06 6.57 -5.98
C ILE A 288 0.91 7.10 -7.40
N THR A 289 -0.10 7.91 -7.64
CA THR A 289 -0.29 8.62 -8.91
C THR A 289 -0.47 10.11 -8.64
N VAL A 290 0.11 10.95 -9.51
CA VAL A 290 -0.10 12.39 -9.52
C VAL A 290 -0.60 12.73 -10.91
N LYS A 291 -1.83 13.26 -10.98
CA LYS A 291 -2.50 13.62 -12.24
C LYS A 291 -2.95 15.07 -12.18
N ASP A 292 -3.10 15.68 -13.34
CA ASP A 292 -3.74 16.99 -13.43
C ASP A 292 -5.21 16.86 -12.99
N TRP A 293 -5.75 17.87 -12.33
CA TRP A 293 -7.08 17.82 -11.70
C TRP A 293 -8.20 17.54 -12.70
N GLU A 294 -8.01 17.94 -13.94
CA GLU A 294 -8.97 17.81 -15.01
C GLU A 294 -8.93 16.43 -15.72
N GLU A 295 -7.91 15.61 -15.43
CA GLU A 295 -7.75 14.26 -16.00
C GLU A 295 -8.42 13.15 -15.17
N ASP A 296 -9.58 13.39 -14.58
CA ASP A 296 -10.28 12.38 -13.77
C ASP A 296 -10.98 11.25 -14.57
N ALA A 297 -10.68 11.15 -15.86
CA ALA A 297 -10.95 9.93 -16.60
C ALA A 297 -10.03 8.84 -16.06
N VAL A 298 -10.60 7.92 -15.28
CA VAL A 298 -9.93 6.71 -14.79
C VAL A 298 -9.49 5.90 -16.00
N VAL A 299 -8.35 6.22 -16.56
CA VAL A 299 -7.56 5.25 -17.28
C VAL A 299 -6.86 4.45 -16.19
N GLU A 300 -7.47 3.33 -15.75
CA GLU A 300 -6.71 2.30 -15.07
C GLU A 300 -5.52 1.99 -15.95
N ASP A 301 -4.33 2.40 -15.51
CA ASP A 301 -3.10 2.17 -16.25
C ASP A 301 -2.98 0.69 -16.56
N ALA A 302 -2.99 0.39 -17.86
CA ALA A 302 -2.78 -0.94 -18.41
C ALA A 302 -1.32 -1.43 -18.24
N ILE A 303 -0.56 -0.88 -17.29
CA ILE A 303 0.82 -1.27 -17.01
C ILE A 303 0.80 -2.43 -16.01
N SER A 304 1.09 -3.62 -16.51
CA SER A 304 1.23 -4.84 -15.71
C SER A 304 2.49 -4.81 -14.83
N TYR A 305 3.54 -4.12 -15.27
CA TYR A 305 4.80 -3.93 -14.54
C TYR A 305 5.62 -2.77 -15.13
N TYR A 306 6.56 -2.28 -14.33
CA TYR A 306 7.61 -1.35 -14.77
C TYR A 306 8.94 -1.69 -14.10
N LEU A 307 10.04 -1.27 -14.72
CA LEU A 307 11.40 -1.57 -14.24
C LEU A 307 11.98 -0.36 -13.51
N THR A 308 12.68 -0.64 -12.40
CA THR A 308 13.55 0.34 -11.72
C THR A 308 14.92 -0.26 -11.46
N THR A 309 15.94 0.58 -11.33
CA THR A 309 17.28 0.15 -10.92
C THR A 309 17.61 0.80 -9.58
N GLU A 310 17.82 -0.02 -8.55
CA GLU A 310 18.13 0.43 -7.20
C GLU A 310 19.40 -0.31 -6.70
N ASN A 311 20.38 0.43 -6.25
CA ASN A 311 21.65 -0.14 -5.77
C ASN A 311 22.30 -1.14 -6.74
N GLY A 312 22.20 -0.89 -8.05
CA GLY A 312 22.74 -1.75 -9.09
C GLY A 312 21.92 -3.03 -9.37
N LYS A 313 20.78 -3.22 -8.72
CA LYS A 313 19.84 -4.32 -8.97
C LYS A 313 18.67 -3.86 -9.83
N THR A 314 18.25 -4.67 -10.79
CA THR A 314 17.03 -4.45 -11.57
C THR A 314 15.82 -4.97 -10.79
N TRP A 315 14.80 -4.14 -10.65
CA TRP A 315 13.54 -4.47 -9.99
C TRP A 315 12.39 -4.47 -10.98
N PHE A 316 11.65 -5.56 -11.04
CA PHE A 316 10.33 -5.61 -11.61
C PHE A 316 9.32 -5.18 -10.55
N ASN A 317 8.65 -4.07 -10.77
CA ASN A 317 7.53 -3.61 -9.97
C ASN A 317 6.25 -4.10 -10.63
N VAL A 318 5.60 -5.10 -10.03
CA VAL A 318 4.55 -5.92 -10.65
C VAL A 318 3.21 -5.68 -10.00
N LYS A 319 2.15 -5.54 -10.83
CA LYS A 319 0.77 -5.29 -10.37
C LYS A 319 -0.16 -6.49 -10.57
N ASP A 320 0.08 -7.32 -11.59
CA ASP A 320 -0.83 -8.39 -12.01
C ASP A 320 -0.10 -9.64 -12.50
N ALA A 321 -0.85 -10.66 -12.88
CA ALA A 321 -0.31 -11.94 -13.32
C ALA A 321 0.59 -11.82 -14.57
N LYS A 322 0.26 -10.92 -15.51
CA LYS A 322 1.06 -10.71 -16.73
C LYS A 322 2.44 -10.15 -16.37
N GLY A 323 2.49 -9.17 -15.47
CA GLY A 323 3.76 -8.64 -14.96
C GLY A 323 4.56 -9.69 -14.19
N LEU A 324 3.89 -10.56 -13.42
CA LEU A 324 4.55 -11.63 -12.68
C LEU A 324 5.17 -12.69 -13.61
N TYR A 325 4.49 -13.05 -14.70
CA TYR A 325 5.03 -13.96 -15.70
C TYR A 325 6.24 -13.35 -16.42
N ALA A 326 6.18 -12.06 -16.78
CA ALA A 326 7.32 -11.36 -17.39
C ALA A 326 8.54 -11.36 -16.46
N TRP A 327 8.36 -11.08 -15.17
CA TRP A 327 9.45 -11.20 -14.20
C TRP A 327 10.02 -12.61 -14.14
N ALA A 328 9.17 -13.64 -14.12
CA ALA A 328 9.62 -15.05 -14.04
C ALA A 328 10.44 -15.47 -15.25
N GLU A 329 10.13 -14.98 -16.46
CA GLU A 329 10.94 -15.19 -17.66
C GLU A 329 12.31 -14.57 -17.53
N ASP A 330 12.39 -13.30 -17.11
CA ASP A 330 13.65 -12.60 -16.91
C ASP A 330 14.48 -13.21 -15.79
N ALA A 331 13.86 -13.58 -14.66
CA ALA A 331 14.53 -14.22 -13.54
C ALA A 331 15.08 -15.62 -13.88
N ASN A 332 14.53 -16.32 -14.85
CA ASN A 332 15.08 -17.57 -15.38
C ASN A 332 16.31 -17.33 -16.29
N THR A 333 16.52 -16.11 -16.76
CA THR A 333 17.69 -15.71 -17.57
C THR A 333 18.76 -15.05 -16.71
N ASP A 334 18.34 -14.16 -15.80
CA ASP A 334 19.19 -13.51 -14.79
C ASP A 334 18.61 -13.74 -13.40
N PRO A 335 19.17 -14.66 -12.60
CA PRO A 335 18.64 -15.02 -11.28
C PRO A 335 18.72 -13.87 -10.25
N THR A 336 19.38 -12.76 -10.56
CA THR A 336 19.54 -11.62 -9.65
C THR A 336 18.45 -10.55 -9.81
N VAL A 337 17.59 -10.66 -10.83
CA VAL A 337 16.51 -9.72 -11.11
C VAL A 337 15.45 -9.77 -10.01
N CYS A 338 15.26 -8.66 -9.32
CA CYS A 338 14.41 -8.56 -8.16
C CYS A 338 12.93 -8.38 -8.53
N LEU A 339 12.04 -8.82 -7.64
CA LEU A 339 10.60 -8.64 -7.73
C LEU A 339 10.09 -7.74 -6.61
N ARG A 340 9.24 -6.79 -6.94
CA ARG A 340 8.44 -6.04 -6.00
C ARG A 340 6.98 -6.05 -6.44
N LEU A 341 6.06 -6.41 -5.54
CA LEU A 341 4.64 -6.31 -5.81
C LEU A 341 4.12 -4.93 -5.38
N PHE A 342 3.27 -4.31 -6.17
CA PHE A 342 2.54 -3.09 -5.82
C PHE A 342 1.01 -3.25 -5.99
N GLY A 343 0.57 -4.50 -6.10
CA GLY A 343 -0.81 -4.93 -6.09
C GLY A 343 -0.91 -6.42 -5.76
N ASP A 344 -2.08 -6.87 -5.30
CA ASP A 344 -2.36 -8.29 -5.17
C ASP A 344 -2.39 -8.93 -6.56
N VAL A 345 -1.70 -10.05 -6.72
CA VAL A 345 -1.63 -10.77 -7.99
C VAL A 345 -2.50 -12.03 -7.91
N GLU A 346 -3.55 -12.08 -8.69
CA GLU A 346 -4.36 -13.29 -8.85
C GLU A 346 -3.97 -14.02 -10.13
N LEU A 347 -3.45 -15.24 -9.99
CA LEU A 347 -3.12 -16.08 -11.12
C LEU A 347 -4.40 -16.66 -11.74
N PRO A 348 -4.59 -16.57 -13.06
CA PRO A 348 -5.77 -17.12 -13.71
C PRO A 348 -5.79 -18.64 -13.58
N MET A 349 -6.97 -19.23 -13.43
CA MET A 349 -7.15 -20.68 -13.45
C MET A 349 -7.08 -21.22 -14.87
N GLN A 350 -5.97 -20.95 -15.54
CA GLN A 350 -5.63 -21.39 -16.89
C GLN A 350 -4.17 -21.80 -16.94
N THR A 351 -3.83 -22.78 -17.74
CA THR A 351 -2.43 -23.16 -17.99
C THR A 351 -1.70 -22.03 -18.72
N LEU A 352 -0.38 -22.11 -18.78
CA LEU A 352 0.42 -21.13 -19.53
C LEU A 352 0.10 -21.15 -21.03
N GLU A 353 -0.50 -22.24 -21.53
CA GLU A 353 -0.99 -22.38 -22.89
C GLU A 353 -2.44 -21.91 -23.08
N GLY A 354 -3.11 -21.46 -22.00
CA GLY A 354 -4.47 -20.89 -22.03
C GLY A 354 -5.60 -21.90 -21.80
N GLU A 355 -5.32 -23.16 -21.48
CA GLU A 355 -6.33 -24.15 -21.16
C GLU A 355 -6.86 -23.99 -19.73
N ALA A 356 -8.18 -24.11 -19.54
CA ALA A 356 -8.79 -23.98 -18.20
C ALA A 356 -8.29 -25.07 -17.26
N ILE A 357 -7.89 -24.67 -16.04
CA ILE A 357 -7.52 -25.58 -14.96
C ILE A 357 -8.77 -25.91 -14.14
N THR A 358 -9.04 -27.21 -14.03
CA THR A 358 -10.08 -27.74 -13.14
C THR A 358 -9.43 -28.55 -12.01
N ILE A 359 -10.02 -28.51 -10.84
CA ILE A 359 -9.63 -29.35 -9.68
C ILE A 359 -10.76 -30.32 -9.46
N ASP A 360 -10.48 -31.62 -9.55
CA ASP A 360 -11.49 -32.67 -9.40
C ASP A 360 -11.93 -32.89 -7.94
N GLY A 361 -12.86 -33.81 -7.71
CA GLY A 361 -13.39 -34.13 -6.37
C GLY A 361 -12.36 -34.73 -5.42
N GLU A 362 -11.24 -35.26 -5.92
CA GLU A 362 -10.08 -35.72 -5.13
C GLU A 362 -9.05 -34.60 -4.95
N GLY A 363 -9.27 -33.47 -5.60
CA GLY A 363 -8.45 -32.29 -5.54
C GLY A 363 -7.25 -32.31 -6.48
N VAL A 364 -7.28 -33.07 -7.55
CA VAL A 364 -6.22 -33.16 -8.55
C VAL A 364 -6.39 -32.05 -9.58
N PRO A 365 -5.42 -31.14 -9.76
CA PRO A 365 -5.49 -30.13 -10.81
C PRO A 365 -5.20 -30.75 -12.19
N SER A 366 -5.92 -30.27 -13.22
CA SER A 366 -5.72 -30.73 -14.61
C SER A 366 -4.43 -30.18 -15.23
N GLY A 367 -3.87 -29.09 -14.69
CA GLY A 367 -2.67 -28.44 -15.22
C GLY A 367 -2.00 -27.52 -14.20
N SER A 368 -1.06 -26.71 -14.66
CA SER A 368 -0.35 -25.71 -13.85
C SER A 368 -0.51 -24.32 -14.47
N ASN A 369 -0.74 -23.30 -13.63
CA ASN A 369 -0.68 -21.89 -14.04
C ASN A 369 0.63 -21.22 -13.63
N TRP A 370 1.51 -21.93 -12.95
CA TRP A 370 2.81 -21.43 -12.54
C TRP A 370 3.93 -22.41 -12.90
N LYS A 371 5.00 -21.85 -13.45
CA LYS A 371 6.27 -22.54 -13.65
C LYS A 371 7.28 -21.89 -12.73
N ALA A 372 7.83 -22.68 -11.82
CA ALA A 372 8.80 -22.20 -10.85
C ALA A 372 10.01 -21.53 -11.50
N VAL A 373 10.47 -20.41 -10.96
CA VAL A 373 11.76 -19.83 -11.31
C VAL A 373 12.85 -20.83 -10.92
N ASN A 374 13.68 -21.25 -11.87
CA ASN A 374 14.58 -22.37 -11.69
C ASN A 374 15.62 -22.15 -10.60
N ILE A 375 16.42 -21.08 -10.73
CA ILE A 375 17.41 -20.65 -9.75
C ILE A 375 17.20 -19.16 -9.51
N PHE A 376 17.25 -18.77 -8.26
CA PHE A 376 17.04 -17.38 -7.87
C PHE A 376 18.02 -16.96 -6.78
N SER A 377 18.61 -15.77 -6.90
CA SER A 377 19.56 -15.16 -5.95
C SER A 377 19.30 -13.68 -5.71
N GLY A 378 18.15 -13.18 -6.16
CA GLY A 378 17.71 -11.80 -5.99
C GLY A 378 16.90 -11.56 -4.72
N THR A 379 16.17 -10.46 -4.73
CA THR A 379 15.23 -10.09 -3.66
C THR A 379 13.80 -10.13 -4.19
N ILE A 380 12.90 -10.79 -3.47
CA ILE A 380 11.45 -10.74 -3.68
C ILE A 380 10.84 -9.99 -2.50
N ASP A 381 10.24 -8.84 -2.77
CA ASP A 381 9.52 -8.04 -1.77
C ASP A 381 8.05 -7.93 -2.15
N GLY A 382 7.21 -8.69 -1.46
CA GLY A 382 5.76 -8.65 -1.67
C GLY A 382 5.10 -7.35 -1.23
N GLN A 383 5.80 -6.46 -0.52
CA GLN A 383 5.25 -5.18 0.00
C GLN A 383 3.96 -5.37 0.81
N GLY A 384 3.76 -6.56 1.38
CA GLY A 384 2.52 -6.93 2.06
C GLY A 384 1.41 -7.45 1.14
N HIS A 385 1.60 -7.46 -0.17
CA HIS A 385 0.67 -8.02 -1.15
C HIS A 385 0.70 -9.55 -1.19
N GLN A 386 -0.24 -10.13 -1.92
CA GLN A 386 -0.38 -11.58 -2.04
C GLN A 386 -0.38 -12.05 -3.49
N ILE A 387 0.04 -13.31 -3.67
CA ILE A 387 -0.13 -14.09 -4.89
C ILE A 387 -1.18 -15.16 -4.61
N LYS A 388 -2.29 -15.13 -5.37
CA LYS A 388 -3.43 -16.04 -5.21
C LYS A 388 -3.47 -17.10 -6.29
N ASN A 389 -4.05 -18.26 -5.94
CA ASN A 389 -4.40 -19.32 -6.87
C ASN A 389 -3.20 -19.92 -7.63
N MET A 390 -2.00 -19.95 -7.02
CA MET A 390 -0.87 -20.62 -7.64
C MET A 390 -1.11 -22.14 -7.67
N VAL A 391 -1.10 -22.71 -8.87
CA VAL A 391 -1.32 -24.15 -9.10
C VAL A 391 -0.09 -24.77 -9.78
N ILE A 392 0.49 -25.80 -9.15
CA ILE A 392 1.59 -26.59 -9.70
C ILE A 392 1.19 -28.07 -9.69
N ASN A 393 0.93 -28.63 -10.87
CA ASN A 393 0.78 -30.07 -11.08
C ASN A 393 2.13 -30.63 -11.52
N VAL A 394 2.85 -31.24 -10.59
CA VAL A 394 4.26 -31.63 -10.75
C VAL A 394 4.42 -32.75 -11.78
N PRO A 395 5.18 -32.54 -12.86
CA PRO A 395 5.29 -33.50 -13.96
C PRO A 395 6.38 -34.58 -13.73
N SER A 396 7.38 -34.31 -12.86
CA SER A 396 8.55 -35.19 -12.67
C SER A 396 9.22 -34.94 -11.32
N GLY A 397 10.34 -35.60 -11.02
CA GLY A 397 11.17 -35.25 -9.87
C GLY A 397 11.85 -33.91 -10.01
N GLY A 398 12.20 -33.29 -8.87
CA GLY A 398 12.87 -31.99 -8.83
C GLY A 398 12.41 -31.09 -7.69
N ASN A 399 12.76 -29.81 -7.80
CA ASN A 399 12.37 -28.77 -6.86
C ASN A 399 11.19 -27.97 -7.42
N TYR A 400 10.16 -27.73 -6.62
CA TYR A 400 8.96 -27.02 -7.04
C TYR A 400 8.46 -26.07 -5.96
N GLY A 401 7.97 -24.92 -6.38
CA GLY A 401 7.42 -23.85 -5.57
C GLY A 401 7.25 -22.59 -6.40
N PHE A 402 7.10 -21.45 -5.75
CA PHE A 402 7.21 -20.18 -6.45
C PHE A 402 8.60 -20.02 -7.09
N VAL A 403 9.62 -20.38 -6.32
CA VAL A 403 11.01 -20.56 -6.79
C VAL A 403 11.40 -22.03 -6.62
N ALA A 404 12.04 -22.64 -7.62
CA ALA A 404 12.50 -24.01 -7.50
C ALA A 404 13.72 -24.12 -6.57
N TYR A 405 14.71 -23.27 -6.78
CA TYR A 405 15.92 -23.20 -5.97
C TYR A 405 16.27 -21.74 -5.63
N ALA A 406 16.03 -21.35 -4.39
CA ALA A 406 16.49 -20.10 -3.80
C ALA A 406 17.92 -20.31 -3.29
N SER A 407 18.91 -19.71 -3.99
CA SER A 407 20.33 -19.88 -3.72
C SER A 407 20.89 -18.80 -2.80
N GLU A 408 22.20 -18.85 -2.54
CA GLU A 408 22.93 -17.89 -1.70
C GLU A 408 22.56 -16.44 -2.01
N GLY A 409 22.26 -15.66 -0.96
CA GLY A 409 21.89 -14.25 -1.03
C GLY A 409 20.44 -13.97 -1.39
N THR A 410 19.63 -14.99 -1.57
CA THR A 410 18.17 -14.81 -1.77
C THR A 410 17.51 -14.20 -0.54
N GLU A 411 16.71 -13.15 -0.75
CA GLU A 411 15.82 -12.59 0.25
C GLU A 411 14.38 -12.64 -0.27
N ILE A 412 13.46 -13.30 0.46
CA ILE A 412 12.04 -13.31 0.16
C ILE A 412 11.29 -12.74 1.36
N ARG A 413 10.58 -11.64 1.18
CA ARG A 413 9.96 -10.95 2.30
C ARG A 413 8.59 -10.34 1.99
N ASN A 414 7.81 -10.14 3.07
CA ASN A 414 6.52 -9.42 3.03
C ASN A 414 5.53 -9.97 2.00
N LEU A 415 5.51 -11.28 1.77
CA LEU A 415 4.73 -11.93 0.72
C LEU A 415 3.79 -12.99 1.28
N THR A 416 2.53 -12.97 0.83
CA THR A 416 1.55 -14.00 1.15
C THR A 416 1.19 -14.81 -0.09
N PHE A 417 1.11 -16.12 0.06
CA PHE A 417 0.51 -17.01 -0.92
C PHE A 417 -0.86 -17.47 -0.40
N SER A 418 -1.92 -17.21 -1.19
CA SER A 418 -3.28 -17.64 -0.83
C SER A 418 -3.78 -18.68 -1.80
N ASP A 419 -4.39 -19.75 -1.25
CA ASP A 419 -5.01 -20.82 -2.03
C ASP A 419 -4.05 -21.53 -3.00
N ALA A 420 -2.79 -21.68 -2.59
CA ALA A 420 -1.79 -22.40 -3.38
C ALA A 420 -2.12 -23.90 -3.44
N VAL A 421 -1.97 -24.51 -4.62
CA VAL A 421 -2.18 -25.96 -4.83
C VAL A 421 -0.94 -26.56 -5.48
N LEU A 422 -0.22 -27.41 -4.75
CA LEU A 422 0.89 -28.20 -5.27
C LEU A 422 0.51 -29.67 -5.21
N TYR A 423 0.52 -30.34 -6.35
CA TYR A 423 0.09 -31.73 -6.48
C TYR A 423 1.12 -32.57 -7.24
N VAL A 424 1.38 -33.78 -6.73
CA VAL A 424 2.27 -34.76 -7.37
C VAL A 424 1.46 -35.95 -7.82
N ARG A 425 1.47 -36.22 -9.11
CA ARG A 425 0.85 -37.44 -9.68
C ARG A 425 1.55 -38.71 -9.18
N ASP A 426 0.77 -39.75 -8.97
CA ASP A 426 1.16 -41.04 -8.35
C ASP A 426 2.30 -41.85 -9.02
N ASN A 427 2.81 -41.46 -10.17
CA ASN A 427 3.67 -42.32 -10.99
C ASN A 427 5.17 -41.95 -11.00
N TYR A 428 5.63 -41.03 -10.14
CA TYR A 428 7.05 -40.62 -10.15
C TYR A 428 7.81 -41.04 -8.89
N PRO A 429 8.82 -41.92 -9.01
CA PRO A 429 9.56 -42.45 -7.85
C PRO A 429 10.75 -41.58 -7.39
N SER A 430 10.96 -40.39 -7.95
CA SER A 430 12.18 -39.61 -7.72
C SER A 430 12.06 -38.62 -6.54
N SER A 431 13.21 -38.20 -6.03
CA SER A 431 13.32 -37.19 -5.00
C SER A 431 12.65 -35.88 -5.45
N ILE A 432 11.68 -35.43 -4.68
CA ILE A 432 10.91 -34.19 -4.93
C ILE A 432 11.01 -33.30 -3.70
N ASN A 433 11.33 -32.01 -3.89
CA ASN A 433 11.25 -31.00 -2.87
C ASN A 433 10.12 -30.03 -3.24
N LEU A 434 9.08 -29.96 -2.41
CA LEU A 434 7.91 -29.13 -2.61
C LEU A 434 7.80 -28.10 -1.50
N GLY A 435 7.80 -26.84 -1.86
CA GLY A 435 7.49 -25.77 -0.93
C GLY A 435 6.67 -24.69 -1.62
N VAL A 436 5.68 -24.11 -0.94
CA VAL A 436 4.88 -23.05 -1.57
C VAL A 436 5.78 -21.90 -2.00
N ILE A 437 6.73 -21.49 -1.14
CA ILE A 437 7.70 -20.43 -1.46
C ILE A 437 8.84 -20.99 -2.30
N SER A 438 9.49 -22.06 -1.83
CA SER A 438 10.64 -22.62 -2.55
C SER A 438 10.75 -24.12 -2.39
N GLY A 439 11.09 -24.81 -3.48
CA GLY A 439 11.45 -26.22 -3.41
C GLY A 439 12.69 -26.43 -2.58
N GLN A 440 13.68 -25.56 -2.71
CA GLN A 440 14.96 -25.61 -1.98
C GLN A 440 15.42 -24.19 -1.62
N LEU A 441 15.88 -24.00 -0.38
CA LEU A 441 16.47 -22.76 0.12
C LEU A 441 17.89 -23.04 0.65
N TYR A 442 18.88 -22.35 0.11
CA TYR A 442 20.27 -22.48 0.50
C TYR A 442 20.92 -21.12 0.73
N GLU A 443 21.42 -20.87 1.96
CA GLU A 443 22.06 -19.60 2.34
C GLU A 443 21.21 -18.37 2.03
N GLY A 444 19.88 -18.51 2.26
CA GLY A 444 18.88 -17.45 2.01
C GLY A 444 18.05 -17.09 3.24
N THR A 445 17.28 -16.03 3.11
CA THR A 445 16.40 -15.51 4.15
C THR A 445 14.95 -15.42 3.65
N ILE A 446 14.01 -15.92 4.44
CA ILE A 446 12.57 -15.70 4.25
C ILE A 446 12.04 -14.96 5.47
N GLU A 447 11.45 -13.79 5.28
CA GLU A 447 10.99 -12.93 6.36
C GLU A 447 9.56 -12.44 6.13
N ASN A 448 8.73 -12.50 7.17
CA ASN A 448 7.35 -11.97 7.16
C ASN A 448 6.53 -12.48 5.96
N CYS A 449 6.62 -13.79 5.69
CA CYS A 449 5.89 -14.46 4.62
C CYS A 449 4.85 -15.43 5.16
N SER A 450 3.80 -15.69 4.37
CA SER A 450 2.80 -16.69 4.74
C SER A 450 2.26 -17.45 3.54
N ALA A 451 1.73 -18.64 3.81
CA ALA A 451 1.07 -19.43 2.81
C ALA A 451 -0.20 -20.08 3.36
N THR A 452 -1.22 -20.21 2.49
CA THR A 452 -2.40 -21.05 2.67
C THR A 452 -2.63 -21.87 1.41
N GLY A 453 -3.43 -22.92 1.54
CA GLY A 453 -3.73 -23.83 0.44
C GLY A 453 -3.43 -25.28 0.79
N ARG A 454 -2.88 -26.02 -0.17
CA ARG A 454 -2.57 -27.43 0.07
C ARG A 454 -1.38 -27.93 -0.76
N ILE A 455 -0.68 -28.92 -0.17
CA ILE A 455 0.30 -29.77 -0.86
C ILE A 455 -0.16 -31.21 -0.75
N ASP A 456 -0.27 -31.93 -1.85
CA ASP A 456 -0.53 -33.38 -1.86
C ASP A 456 0.58 -34.12 -2.62
N CYS A 457 1.46 -34.79 -1.87
CA CYS A 457 2.59 -35.53 -2.40
C CYS A 457 2.77 -36.83 -1.60
N ARG A 458 2.02 -37.87 -1.95
CA ARG A 458 1.97 -39.13 -1.19
C ARG A 458 3.13 -40.09 -1.46
N ARG A 459 4.04 -39.76 -2.39
CA ARG A 459 5.04 -40.71 -2.90
C ARG A 459 6.49 -40.41 -2.58
N GLY A 460 6.75 -39.65 -1.57
CA GLY A 460 8.11 -39.33 -1.16
C GLY A 460 8.39 -37.83 -1.20
N GLY A 461 9.65 -37.47 -1.13
CA GLY A 461 10.06 -36.06 -1.15
C GLY A 461 9.92 -35.34 0.19
N LYS A 462 10.19 -34.06 0.16
CA LYS A 462 10.23 -33.14 1.30
C LYS A 462 9.22 -32.05 1.08
N GLN A 463 8.33 -31.83 2.03
CA GLN A 463 7.20 -30.90 1.89
C GLN A 463 7.14 -29.91 3.05
N GLY A 464 6.84 -28.64 2.72
CA GLY A 464 6.67 -27.54 3.67
C GLY A 464 6.35 -26.21 3.00
N LEU A 465 6.53 -25.14 3.72
CA LEU A 465 6.64 -23.78 3.14
C LEU A 465 7.85 -23.75 2.19
N VAL A 466 8.92 -24.44 2.60
CA VAL A 466 10.11 -24.79 1.82
C VAL A 466 10.25 -26.31 1.83
N GLY A 467 10.59 -26.93 0.69
CA GLY A 467 10.79 -28.38 0.65
C GLY A 467 12.02 -28.82 1.45
N TRP A 468 13.18 -28.24 1.12
CA TRP A 468 14.46 -28.45 1.78
C TRP A 468 15.18 -27.13 2.05
N ALA A 469 15.76 -26.97 3.25
CA ALA A 469 16.48 -25.75 3.62
C ALA A 469 17.83 -26.05 4.27
N ALA A 470 18.88 -25.27 3.94
CA ALA A 470 20.17 -25.37 4.60
C ALA A 470 20.83 -23.99 4.76
N ASN A 471 21.58 -23.83 5.88
CA ASN A 471 22.31 -22.60 6.22
C ASN A 471 21.48 -21.33 6.09
N SER A 472 20.19 -21.39 6.39
CA SER A 472 19.20 -20.37 6.06
C SER A 472 18.44 -19.88 7.28
N THR A 473 17.80 -18.73 7.14
CA THR A 473 17.00 -18.14 8.23
C THR A 473 15.57 -17.89 7.77
N ILE A 474 14.60 -18.27 8.60
CA ILE A 474 13.17 -18.03 8.38
C ILE A 474 12.62 -17.26 9.57
N ILE A 475 12.16 -16.02 9.35
CA ILE A 475 11.77 -15.08 10.41
C ILE A 475 10.31 -14.67 10.22
N ALA A 476 9.54 -14.69 11.31
CA ALA A 476 8.18 -14.14 11.36
C ALA A 476 7.24 -14.68 10.27
N CYS A 477 7.38 -15.96 9.93
CA CYS A 477 6.58 -16.58 8.88
C CYS A 477 5.43 -17.42 9.46
N ALA A 478 4.35 -17.56 8.67
CA ALA A 478 3.20 -18.36 9.05
C ALA A 478 2.84 -19.39 7.96
N ASN A 479 2.57 -20.62 8.34
CA ASN A 479 2.08 -21.63 7.43
C ASN A 479 0.69 -22.14 7.82
N GLY A 480 -0.29 -21.92 6.92
CA GLY A 480 -1.64 -22.47 7.01
C GLY A 480 -1.94 -23.49 5.92
N THR A 481 -0.92 -23.94 5.20
CA THR A 481 -1.06 -24.93 4.14
C THR A 481 -1.34 -26.30 4.73
N ASN A 482 -2.38 -26.98 4.26
CA ASN A 482 -2.63 -28.39 4.59
C ASN A 482 -1.72 -29.27 3.75
N ILE A 483 -0.94 -30.13 4.38
CA ILE A 483 0.07 -30.96 3.69
C ILE A 483 -0.22 -32.44 3.89
N VAL A 484 -0.38 -33.16 2.79
CA VAL A 484 -0.37 -34.62 2.76
C VAL A 484 0.91 -35.07 2.08
N GLY A 485 1.85 -35.63 2.84
CA GLY A 485 3.17 -35.99 2.33
C GLY A 485 3.47 -37.46 2.45
N GLY A 486 4.52 -37.93 1.78
CA GLY A 486 4.91 -39.32 1.72
C GLY A 486 6.24 -39.66 2.37
N TYR A 487 7.10 -38.70 2.69
CA TYR A 487 8.43 -38.95 3.27
C TYR A 487 8.80 -37.98 4.40
N HIS A 488 9.28 -36.76 4.12
CA HIS A 488 9.55 -35.78 5.17
C HIS A 488 8.55 -34.62 5.07
N VAL A 489 7.79 -34.38 6.12
CA VAL A 489 6.71 -33.41 6.18
C VAL A 489 6.92 -32.44 7.34
N GLY A 490 6.95 -31.14 7.05
CA GLY A 490 7.00 -30.10 8.05
C GLY A 490 6.19 -28.87 7.63
N GLY A 491 5.69 -28.10 8.59
CA GLY A 491 4.99 -26.86 8.29
C GLY A 491 5.89 -25.85 7.56
N PHE A 492 7.15 -25.75 7.98
CA PHE A 492 8.13 -24.86 7.36
C PHE A 492 9.06 -25.58 6.40
N ALA A 493 9.56 -26.76 6.77
CA ALA A 493 10.38 -27.52 5.85
C ALA A 493 10.25 -29.03 6.10
N GLY A 494 10.29 -29.80 5.00
CA GLY A 494 10.37 -31.25 5.10
C GLY A 494 11.69 -31.69 5.73
N GLU A 495 12.80 -31.07 5.33
CA GLU A 495 14.13 -31.35 5.85
C GLU A 495 14.95 -30.07 5.96
N CYS A 496 15.68 -29.93 7.06
CA CYS A 496 16.56 -28.80 7.33
C CYS A 496 17.96 -29.23 7.77
N SER A 497 18.95 -28.38 7.49
CA SER A 497 20.30 -28.47 8.07
C SER A 497 20.81 -27.07 8.39
N THR A 498 21.16 -26.81 9.66
CA THR A 498 21.69 -25.51 10.09
C THR A 498 20.74 -24.36 9.75
N VAL A 499 19.45 -24.49 10.09
CA VAL A 499 18.43 -23.46 9.84
C VAL A 499 18.00 -22.78 11.14
N GLU A 500 17.81 -21.47 11.10
CA GLU A 500 17.28 -20.70 12.21
C GLU A 500 15.81 -20.33 11.91
N LEU A 501 14.86 -20.78 12.75
CA LEU A 501 13.44 -20.37 12.70
C LEU A 501 13.16 -19.43 13.87
N VAL A 502 12.62 -18.23 13.59
CA VAL A 502 12.41 -17.17 14.58
C VAL A 502 11.00 -16.63 14.48
N GLY A 503 10.21 -16.76 15.54
CA GLY A 503 8.84 -16.27 15.56
C GLY A 503 7.96 -16.87 14.47
N CYS A 504 8.17 -18.15 14.13
CA CYS A 504 7.43 -18.83 13.08
C CYS A 504 6.31 -19.69 13.64
N TYR A 505 5.17 -19.79 12.92
CA TYR A 505 4.09 -20.64 13.41
C TYR A 505 3.34 -21.37 12.31
N ASN A 506 2.99 -22.63 12.60
CA ASN A 506 2.15 -23.46 11.76
C ASN A 506 0.74 -23.59 12.35
N TYR A 507 -0.27 -23.43 11.49
CA TYR A 507 -1.68 -23.69 11.81
C TYR A 507 -2.38 -24.55 10.75
N GLY A 508 -1.65 -25.00 9.72
CA GLY A 508 -2.09 -25.98 8.74
C GLY A 508 -2.02 -27.40 9.30
N ASP A 509 -2.91 -28.26 8.84
CA ASP A 509 -2.93 -29.68 9.22
C ASP A 509 -1.96 -30.49 8.37
N LEU A 510 -1.14 -31.30 9.03
CA LEU A 510 -0.08 -32.08 8.40
C LEU A 510 -0.38 -33.57 8.56
N THR A 511 -0.30 -34.31 7.45
CA THR A 511 -0.54 -35.74 7.42
C THR A 511 0.58 -36.46 6.66
N LEU A 512 1.18 -37.46 7.27
CA LEU A 512 2.13 -38.33 6.62
C LEU A 512 1.46 -39.65 6.22
N ARG A 513 1.47 -39.96 4.93
CA ARG A 513 0.98 -41.22 4.34
C ARG A 513 2.08 -41.87 3.52
N PRO A 514 3.01 -42.63 4.18
CA PRO A 514 4.13 -43.22 3.47
C PRO A 514 3.68 -44.23 2.44
N PHE A 515 4.27 -44.19 1.26
CA PHE A 515 3.91 -45.06 0.12
C PHE A 515 4.38 -46.50 0.28
N THR A 516 5.46 -46.73 1.02
CA THR A 516 6.03 -48.05 1.34
C THR A 516 6.49 -48.02 2.80
N ASN A 517 7.07 -49.11 3.33
CA ASN A 517 7.70 -49.14 4.65
C ASN A 517 8.90 -48.18 4.77
N SER A 518 8.76 -46.98 4.25
CA SER A 518 9.77 -45.93 4.30
C SER A 518 9.81 -45.29 5.69
N ASN A 519 10.99 -44.81 6.09
CA ASN A 519 11.23 -44.12 7.34
C ASN A 519 10.69 -42.69 7.27
N GLY A 520 9.37 -42.49 7.09
CA GLY A 520 8.74 -41.17 7.00
C GLY A 520 8.84 -40.40 8.31
N LEU A 521 9.14 -39.11 8.23
CA LEU A 521 9.30 -38.19 9.34
C LEU A 521 8.33 -37.02 9.20
N ILE A 522 7.64 -36.67 10.29
CA ILE A 522 6.69 -35.59 10.29
C ILE A 522 6.80 -34.75 11.56
N GLY A 523 6.84 -33.42 11.40
CA GLY A 523 6.84 -32.45 12.49
C GLY A 523 6.02 -31.21 12.18
N GLY A 524 5.38 -30.63 13.19
CA GLY A 524 4.54 -29.43 13.02
C GLY A 524 5.28 -28.24 12.45
N LEU A 525 6.58 -28.12 12.75
CA LEU A 525 7.46 -27.10 12.17
C LEU A 525 8.36 -27.73 11.09
N VAL A 526 9.09 -28.79 11.41
CA VAL A 526 10.05 -29.43 10.50
C VAL A 526 9.99 -30.96 10.60
N GLY A 527 10.03 -31.64 9.46
CA GLY A 527 10.02 -33.09 9.39
C GLY A 527 11.30 -33.70 9.94
N THR A 528 12.46 -33.30 9.44
CA THR A 528 13.79 -33.70 9.94
C THR A 528 14.74 -32.50 9.99
N GLU A 529 15.56 -32.48 11.02
CA GLU A 529 16.44 -31.35 11.31
C GLU A 529 17.79 -31.82 11.84
N VAL A 530 18.87 -31.15 11.38
CA VAL A 530 20.22 -31.26 11.89
C VAL A 530 20.82 -29.89 12.16
N LEU A 531 21.28 -29.63 13.40
CA LEU A 531 21.92 -28.37 13.82
C LEU A 531 21.01 -27.13 13.75
N GLY A 532 19.67 -27.27 13.78
CA GLY A 532 18.72 -26.18 13.74
C GLY A 532 18.56 -25.43 15.06
N LYS A 533 18.11 -24.18 14.97
CA LYS A 533 17.80 -23.34 16.12
C LYS A 533 16.43 -22.70 15.95
N TYR A 534 15.63 -22.77 16.99
CA TYR A 534 14.23 -22.33 16.98
C TYR A 534 13.99 -21.36 18.14
N TYR A 535 13.42 -20.19 17.85
CA TYR A 535 13.20 -19.12 18.82
C TYR A 535 11.75 -18.67 18.81
N GLY A 536 11.00 -18.94 19.88
CA GLY A 536 9.62 -18.48 20.04
C GLY A 536 8.69 -18.97 18.90
N CYS A 537 8.81 -20.20 18.47
CA CYS A 537 7.99 -20.79 17.42
C CYS A 537 6.82 -21.60 17.99
N TYR A 538 5.68 -21.69 17.27
CA TYR A 538 4.59 -22.56 17.72
C TYR A 538 3.92 -23.37 16.61
N ASN A 539 3.29 -24.48 17.01
CA ASN A 539 2.40 -25.27 16.17
C ASN A 539 1.01 -25.38 16.79
N ASN A 540 0.00 -24.89 16.07
CA ASN A 540 -1.43 -25.03 16.40
C ASN A 540 -2.17 -26.01 15.47
N GLY A 541 -1.53 -26.46 14.38
CA GLY A 541 -2.07 -27.46 13.46
C GLY A 541 -2.00 -28.88 14.01
N THR A 542 -2.79 -29.79 13.46
CA THR A 542 -2.70 -31.23 13.76
C THR A 542 -1.53 -31.86 13.01
N VAL A 543 -0.88 -32.84 13.67
CA VAL A 543 0.20 -33.61 13.07
C VAL A 543 -0.17 -35.10 13.19
N SER A 544 -0.55 -35.69 12.08
CA SER A 544 -1.04 -37.07 12.01
C SER A 544 -0.18 -37.96 11.09
N SER A 545 -0.14 -39.24 11.38
CA SER A 545 0.60 -40.22 10.55
C SER A 545 -0.04 -41.58 10.62
N ASP A 546 -0.18 -42.23 9.47
CA ASP A 546 -0.66 -43.61 9.37
C ASP A 546 0.43 -44.60 9.78
N ASN A 547 1.72 -44.29 9.54
CA ASN A 547 2.86 -45.15 9.87
C ASN A 547 4.17 -44.37 9.76
N ALA A 548 4.42 -43.39 10.66
CA ALA A 548 5.68 -42.64 10.69
C ALA A 548 6.78 -43.40 11.43
N TYR A 549 8.01 -43.27 10.95
CA TYR A 549 9.19 -43.67 11.72
C TYR A 549 9.37 -42.76 12.94
N ALA A 550 9.16 -41.44 12.76
CA ALA A 550 9.07 -40.51 13.86
C ALA A 550 8.06 -39.39 13.56
N SER A 551 7.29 -39.02 14.59
CA SER A 551 6.24 -37.99 14.53
C SER A 551 6.28 -37.13 15.76
N GLY A 552 6.30 -35.81 15.59
CA GLY A 552 6.32 -34.83 16.68
C GLY A 552 5.50 -33.58 16.42
N ALA A 553 4.93 -33.02 17.47
CA ALA A 553 4.13 -31.79 17.38
C ALA A 553 4.94 -30.59 16.87
N LEU A 554 6.25 -30.57 17.10
CA LEU A 554 7.19 -29.56 16.60
C LEU A 554 8.11 -30.16 15.55
N LEU A 555 8.89 -31.20 15.88
CA LEU A 555 9.89 -31.82 15.02
C LEU A 555 9.68 -33.30 14.91
N GLY A 556 9.79 -33.88 13.69
CA GLY A 556 9.75 -35.31 13.51
C GLY A 556 11.03 -35.99 14.01
N TYR A 557 12.18 -35.52 13.53
CA TYR A 557 13.51 -35.93 13.97
C TYR A 557 14.38 -34.68 14.19
N ALA A 558 15.16 -34.65 15.26
CA ALA A 558 16.08 -33.58 15.56
C ALA A 558 17.44 -34.07 16.05
N CYS A 559 18.52 -33.53 15.49
CA CYS A 559 19.88 -33.87 15.85
C CYS A 559 20.72 -32.62 16.12
N ASN A 560 21.31 -32.54 17.32
CA ASN A 560 22.12 -31.38 17.76
C ASN A 560 21.44 -30.01 17.59
N SER A 561 20.15 -29.96 17.83
CA SER A 561 19.30 -28.77 17.60
C SER A 561 18.95 -28.11 18.93
N ALA A 562 18.61 -26.81 18.89
CA ALA A 562 18.19 -26.03 20.04
C ALA A 562 16.83 -25.37 19.82
N LEU A 563 15.90 -25.55 20.76
CA LEU A 563 14.59 -24.93 20.78
C LEU A 563 14.47 -24.05 22.03
N LEU A 564 14.17 -22.77 21.88
CA LEU A 564 13.96 -21.84 22.98
C LEU A 564 12.52 -21.29 22.93
N PHE A 565 11.78 -21.55 24.02
CA PHE A 565 10.39 -21.13 24.18
C PHE A 565 9.51 -21.47 22.98
N CYS A 566 9.63 -22.71 22.50
CA CYS A 566 8.80 -23.22 21.44
C CYS A 566 7.65 -24.06 22.01
N VAL A 567 6.43 -23.85 21.52
CA VAL A 567 5.24 -24.46 22.08
C VAL A 567 4.35 -25.12 21.02
N TYR A 568 3.51 -26.05 21.43
CA TYR A 568 2.61 -26.77 20.55
C TYR A 568 1.26 -27.01 21.22
N LYS A 569 0.19 -27.04 20.42
CA LYS A 569 -1.15 -27.32 20.89
C LYS A 569 -1.24 -28.73 21.48
N ASN A 570 -1.78 -28.84 22.69
CA ASN A 570 -2.06 -30.13 23.31
C ASN A 570 -2.97 -30.97 22.43
N GLY A 571 -2.61 -32.23 22.21
CA GLY A 571 -3.33 -33.13 21.31
C GLY A 571 -2.99 -33.00 19.82
N SER A 572 -2.10 -32.06 19.41
CA SER A 572 -1.65 -31.98 18.01
C SER A 572 -0.82 -33.19 17.60
N ASN A 573 -0.05 -33.78 18.54
CA ASN A 573 0.66 -35.03 18.45
C ASN A 573 0.95 -35.56 19.86
N SER A 574 1.26 -36.86 20.01
CA SER A 574 1.59 -37.48 21.29
C SER A 574 2.99 -37.10 21.81
N ASN A 575 3.88 -36.67 20.92
CA ASN A 575 5.25 -36.29 21.24
C ASN A 575 5.50 -34.86 20.75
N ALA A 576 6.23 -34.07 21.49
CA ALA A 576 6.73 -32.76 21.04
C ALA A 576 7.76 -32.93 19.91
N ILE A 577 8.69 -33.85 20.08
CA ILE A 577 9.73 -34.26 19.14
C ILE A 577 9.68 -35.76 19.02
N GLY A 578 9.55 -36.28 17.80
CA GLY A 578 9.39 -37.71 17.54
C GLY A 578 10.64 -38.51 17.91
N GLN A 579 11.79 -38.11 17.37
CA GLN A 579 13.11 -38.65 17.76
C GLN A 579 14.10 -37.50 17.96
N ARG A 580 15.00 -37.65 18.96
CA ARG A 580 15.98 -36.63 19.29
C ARG A 580 17.34 -37.20 19.63
N ASN A 581 18.40 -36.49 19.23
CA ASN A 581 19.78 -36.80 19.57
C ASN A 581 20.53 -35.47 19.81
N GLY A 582 21.11 -35.29 21.02
CA GLY A 582 21.84 -34.06 21.37
C GLY A 582 20.99 -32.77 21.32
N VAL A 583 19.68 -32.86 21.59
CA VAL A 583 18.76 -31.73 21.50
C VAL A 583 18.64 -31.01 22.85
N THR A 584 18.83 -29.67 22.85
CA THR A 584 18.48 -28.79 23.95
C THR A 584 17.12 -28.17 23.66
N ALA A 585 16.14 -28.34 24.54
CA ALA A 585 14.80 -27.87 24.27
C ALA A 585 14.14 -27.25 25.50
N ASP A 586 13.65 -26.04 25.36
CA ASP A 586 12.69 -25.40 26.24
C ASP A 586 11.37 -25.34 25.47
N ILE A 587 10.51 -26.32 25.71
CA ILE A 587 9.29 -26.60 24.94
C ILE A 587 8.14 -26.95 25.87
N GLY A 588 6.92 -26.61 25.48
CA GLY A 588 5.72 -26.89 26.22
C GLY A 588 4.49 -27.12 25.35
N GLY A 589 3.55 -27.91 25.89
CA GLY A 589 2.20 -28.00 25.29
C GLY A 589 1.32 -26.87 25.84
N PHE A 590 0.43 -26.35 25.04
CA PHE A 590 -0.52 -25.33 25.47
C PHE A 590 -1.98 -25.72 25.21
N ASP A 591 -2.85 -25.30 26.08
CA ASP A 591 -4.30 -25.19 25.87
C ASP A 591 -4.70 -23.73 25.67
N ASP A 592 -3.95 -22.81 26.31
CA ASP A 592 -4.04 -21.36 26.12
C ASP A 592 -2.63 -20.81 25.76
N LEU A 593 -2.47 -20.47 24.48
CA LEU A 593 -1.19 -19.98 23.94
C LEU A 593 -0.79 -18.61 24.50
N THR A 594 -1.74 -17.82 25.02
CA THR A 594 -1.45 -16.50 25.56
C THR A 594 -0.53 -16.56 26.78
N LEU A 595 -0.50 -17.67 27.49
CA LEU A 595 0.36 -17.88 28.66
C LEU A 595 1.86 -17.98 28.28
N ALA A 596 2.18 -18.48 27.07
CA ALA A 596 3.56 -18.59 26.59
C ALA A 596 4.04 -17.37 25.80
N MET A 597 3.15 -16.43 25.49
CA MET A 597 3.43 -15.33 24.57
C MET A 597 4.62 -14.46 25.00
N ASN A 598 4.75 -14.13 26.28
CA ASN A 598 5.83 -13.26 26.77
C ASN A 598 7.21 -13.91 26.64
N ASP A 599 7.31 -15.20 26.93
CA ASP A 599 8.56 -15.95 26.82
C ASP A 599 8.97 -16.11 25.35
N MET A 600 8.02 -16.41 24.49
CA MET A 600 8.22 -16.47 23.05
C MET A 600 8.69 -15.10 22.50
N ASN A 601 8.04 -14.01 22.89
CA ASN A 601 8.42 -12.66 22.50
C ASN A 601 9.84 -12.28 22.98
N THR A 602 10.21 -12.71 24.19
CA THR A 602 11.54 -12.52 24.73
C THR A 602 12.60 -13.27 23.90
N ALA A 603 12.33 -14.52 23.52
CA ALA A 603 13.24 -15.29 22.67
C ALA A 603 13.46 -14.63 21.30
N ILE A 604 12.36 -14.17 20.67
CA ILE A 604 12.42 -13.48 19.37
C ILE A 604 13.23 -12.19 19.50
N ALA A 605 12.93 -11.35 20.51
CA ALA A 605 13.61 -10.07 20.70
C ALA A 605 15.11 -10.23 20.95
N ASN A 606 15.48 -11.20 21.80
CA ASN A 606 16.89 -11.51 22.09
C ASN A 606 17.64 -11.98 20.83
N TYR A 607 17.02 -12.84 20.02
CA TYR A 607 17.59 -13.26 18.76
C TYR A 607 17.80 -12.06 17.83
N MET A 608 16.75 -11.29 17.55
CA MET A 608 16.80 -10.14 16.63
C MET A 608 17.86 -9.12 17.07
N SER A 609 17.92 -8.80 18.36
CA SER A 609 18.93 -7.92 18.93
C SER A 609 20.34 -8.48 18.76
N SER A 610 20.56 -9.78 19.02
CA SER A 610 21.88 -10.42 18.89
C SER A 610 22.42 -10.41 17.48
N LYS A 611 21.53 -10.35 16.46
CA LYS A 611 21.87 -10.26 15.04
C LYS A 611 21.95 -8.82 14.52
N GLY A 612 21.72 -7.81 15.39
CA GLY A 612 21.84 -6.40 15.04
C GLY A 612 20.64 -5.81 14.29
N TYR A 613 19.49 -6.46 14.32
CA TYR A 613 18.27 -5.89 13.74
C TYR A 613 17.83 -4.65 14.53
N THR A 614 17.39 -3.60 13.85
CA THR A 614 16.85 -2.37 14.46
C THR A 614 15.35 -2.47 14.79
N TYR A 615 14.75 -3.61 14.51
CA TYR A 615 13.36 -3.94 14.77
C TYR A 615 13.27 -5.38 15.31
N ALA A 616 12.10 -5.73 15.83
CA ALA A 616 11.79 -7.10 16.21
C ALA A 616 10.36 -7.45 15.79
N TYR A 617 10.02 -8.73 15.89
CA TYR A 617 8.65 -9.22 15.81
C TYR A 617 8.18 -9.63 17.20
N ARG A 618 6.91 -9.45 17.47
CA ARG A 618 6.26 -9.97 18.66
C ARG A 618 4.92 -10.60 18.35
N TYR A 619 4.56 -11.62 19.07
CA TYR A 619 3.20 -12.13 19.05
C TYR A 619 2.27 -11.18 19.81
N VAL A 620 1.07 -11.02 19.27
CA VAL A 620 -0.07 -10.35 19.90
C VAL A 620 -1.28 -11.25 19.77
N VAL A 621 -2.24 -11.10 20.69
CA VAL A 621 -3.48 -11.86 20.65
C VAL A 621 -4.24 -11.52 19.37
N ASN A 622 -4.61 -12.54 18.61
CA ASN A 622 -5.47 -12.36 17.44
C ASN A 622 -6.92 -12.14 17.88
N THR A 623 -7.49 -11.02 17.52
CA THR A 623 -8.87 -10.65 17.85
C THR A 623 -9.85 -10.87 16.71
N ASP A 624 -9.38 -11.36 15.55
CA ASP A 624 -10.22 -11.68 14.41
C ASP A 624 -11.00 -12.99 14.64
N PRO A 625 -12.33 -12.96 14.80
CA PRO A 625 -13.15 -14.14 15.06
C PRO A 625 -13.05 -15.22 13.97
N ALA A 626 -12.73 -14.84 12.72
CA ALA A 626 -12.64 -15.78 11.61
C ALA A 626 -11.36 -16.63 11.67
N THR A 627 -10.26 -16.07 12.22
CA THR A 627 -8.95 -16.71 12.20
C THR A 627 -8.42 -17.05 13.58
N MET A 628 -8.87 -16.42 14.66
CA MET A 628 -8.34 -16.57 16.02
C MET A 628 -8.28 -18.01 16.54
N THR A 629 -9.19 -18.87 16.11
CA THR A 629 -9.20 -20.28 16.52
C THR A 629 -8.02 -21.05 15.96
N LYS A 630 -7.64 -20.78 14.71
CA LYS A 630 -6.49 -21.40 14.05
C LYS A 630 -5.19 -20.65 14.30
N GLN A 631 -5.27 -19.35 14.44
CA GLN A 631 -4.16 -18.44 14.68
C GLN A 631 -4.43 -17.60 15.94
N PRO A 632 -4.33 -18.18 17.14
CA PRO A 632 -4.64 -17.46 18.39
C PRO A 632 -3.68 -16.29 18.66
N LEU A 633 -2.45 -16.37 18.16
CA LEU A 633 -1.49 -15.28 18.13
C LEU A 633 -1.09 -14.98 16.69
N VAL A 634 -0.88 -13.70 16.40
CA VAL A 634 -0.32 -13.21 15.14
C VAL A 634 0.89 -12.33 15.40
N LEU A 635 1.74 -12.17 14.40
CA LEU A 635 2.99 -11.42 14.53
C LEU A 635 2.79 -9.95 14.20
N GLN A 636 3.46 -9.12 14.98
CA GLN A 636 3.57 -7.69 14.79
C GLN A 636 5.03 -7.28 14.74
N ARG A 637 5.40 -6.47 13.73
CA ARG A 637 6.70 -5.83 13.67
C ARG A 637 6.73 -4.59 14.58
N VAL A 638 7.76 -4.45 15.40
CA VAL A 638 7.93 -3.34 16.33
C VAL A 638 9.37 -2.80 16.26
N ASN A 639 9.55 -1.52 16.52
CA ASN A 639 10.88 -0.94 16.67
C ASN A 639 11.43 -1.26 18.07
N HIS A 640 12.73 -1.52 18.19
CA HIS A 640 13.35 -1.84 19.49
C HIS A 640 13.10 -0.79 20.58
N LEU A 641 12.98 0.48 20.20
CA LEU A 641 12.71 1.58 21.15
C LEU A 641 11.33 1.52 21.82
N SER A 642 10.35 0.82 21.21
CA SER A 642 9.01 0.66 21.79
C SER A 642 8.89 -0.51 22.76
N MET A 643 9.89 -1.40 22.83
CA MET A 643 9.87 -2.57 23.72
C MET A 643 10.23 -2.25 25.18
N THR A 644 10.83 -1.07 25.44
CA THR A 644 11.27 -0.67 26.79
C THR A 644 10.24 0.15 27.57
N SER A 645 9.08 0.49 27.00
CA SER A 645 8.11 1.40 27.63
C SER A 645 6.75 0.80 28.01
N GLU A 646 6.49 -0.48 27.71
CA GLU A 646 5.23 -1.14 28.09
C GLU A 646 5.48 -2.36 29.00
N THR A 647 5.95 -2.11 30.23
CA THR A 647 5.59 -2.96 31.36
C THR A 647 4.28 -2.43 31.92
N GLU A 648 3.16 -2.73 31.28
CA GLU A 648 1.88 -2.66 31.94
C GLU A 648 1.80 -3.79 32.96
N ASP A 649 1.58 -3.37 34.19
CA ASP A 649 1.32 -4.09 35.41
C ASP A 649 0.19 -5.12 35.24
N LEU A 650 0.50 -6.30 34.73
CA LEU A 650 -0.36 -7.46 34.80
C LEU A 650 0.10 -8.30 35.98
N GLY A 651 -0.65 -8.17 37.07
CA GLY A 651 -0.39 -8.76 38.37
C GLY A 651 0.17 -10.18 38.29
N GLU A 652 1.20 -10.39 39.11
CA GLU A 652 1.90 -11.65 39.36
C GLU A 652 0.93 -12.85 39.47
N LYS A 653 0.88 -13.68 38.41
CA LYS A 653 0.51 -15.07 38.54
C LYS A 653 1.74 -15.90 38.19
N SER A 654 2.39 -16.40 39.26
CA SER A 654 3.49 -17.34 39.15
C SER A 654 3.05 -18.57 38.35
N VAL A 655 3.62 -18.74 37.18
CA VAL A 655 3.57 -20.01 36.46
C VAL A 655 4.67 -20.88 37.03
N THR A 656 4.27 -21.94 37.70
CA THR A 656 5.18 -23.03 38.12
C THR A 656 5.67 -23.73 36.85
N THR A 657 6.89 -23.42 36.45
CA THR A 657 7.62 -24.20 35.43
C THR A 657 7.90 -25.58 36.01
N SER A 658 7.18 -26.58 35.51
CA SER A 658 7.47 -27.96 35.85
C SER A 658 8.46 -28.55 34.83
N SER A 659 9.60 -28.94 35.38
CA SER A 659 10.55 -29.95 34.94
C SER A 659 11.43 -29.63 33.72
N THR A 660 12.67 -29.25 34.05
CA THR A 660 13.85 -29.66 33.29
C THR A 660 13.95 -31.20 33.30
N GLU A 661 13.41 -31.87 32.30
CA GLU A 661 13.68 -33.29 32.11
C GLU A 661 15.06 -33.46 31.48
N THR A 662 16.03 -33.76 32.31
CA THR A 662 17.31 -34.35 31.90
C THR A 662 17.02 -35.82 31.64
N LEU A 663 16.73 -36.22 30.41
CA LEU A 663 16.50 -37.59 30.03
C LEU A 663 17.81 -38.24 29.56
N GLY A 664 18.13 -39.35 30.18
CA GLY A 664 19.33 -40.14 29.95
C GLY A 664 19.46 -40.68 28.51
N GLU A 665 20.71 -40.80 28.10
CA GLU A 665 21.15 -41.38 26.85
C GLU A 665 20.63 -42.80 26.68
N THR A 666 19.83 -43.04 25.62
CA THR A 666 19.60 -44.39 25.14
C THR A 666 20.51 -44.65 23.94
N ASN A 667 21.47 -45.53 24.13
CA ASN A 667 22.35 -46.07 23.08
C ASN A 667 21.51 -46.70 21.97
N ILE A 668 21.58 -46.14 20.77
CA ILE A 668 21.06 -46.78 19.54
C ILE A 668 22.25 -47.24 18.71
N GLN A 669 22.40 -48.55 18.56
CA GLN A 669 23.28 -49.15 17.57
C GLN A 669 22.73 -48.88 16.17
N ASN A 670 23.59 -48.35 15.31
CA ASN A 670 23.31 -48.20 13.88
C ASN A 670 23.14 -49.54 13.17
N PRO A 671 22.23 -49.65 12.17
CA PRO A 671 22.40 -50.52 11.02
C PRO A 671 23.14 -49.82 9.88
#